data_8547893fcdf86b9f4ce43ed644a3efba
#
_entry.id   8547893fcdf86b9f4ce43ed644a3efba
#
_cell.length_a   1.000
_cell.length_b   1.000
_cell.length_c   1.000
_cell.angle_alpha   90.00
_cell.angle_beta   90.00
_cell.angle_gamma   90.00
#
_symmetry.space_group_name_H-M   'P 1'
#
loop_
_entity.id
_entity.type
_entity.pdbx_description
1 polymer ?
#
loop_
_entity_poly.entity_id
_entity_poly.type
_entity_poly.pdbx_seq_one_letter_code
_entity_poly.pdbx_strand_id
1 'polypeptide(L)'
;MKRTRILMMLCLLLSILPVWARRKTTTVQACFAPFPKAGDKYWRKQVPEAMRKDYIRLGDSCVNMSWEAIPNEVFAEFRTTGNRTHYEEMSFDIRKQFVCLVMAEIMQGKGRFLPSICRGLHYFMEKEPWWGIPAHYPKAKPERGIQPVDLFNAETSDMLAWTLYMLDKQIDNKEKGLCDSVRKEIERRFLHPTLYEKQGWKHNANNWNTWITTNWLQTVLICGQASKNEANSFDDESKAAFEGIKQCLRTFLKGYPDDGGCEEGVSYWDCAGASFFESLFFMQFAPEEARLSLDAAQRKKVEAMGKFITTMYIDSLNFVNFSDAQAHNVPNINILFPYGEYLGDQPMMQLAAYVGKTFDYLEKPSTLFLRSGNYPKLGRELMLLSMLGKYQATEAVQPHTEDAYLENSQIMVASNQDWFLAAKGGNNAESHNHNDIGNFIVYYQQKPVIIDLGRDTYTSLSFSNRRFELMNCRSAYHNVPMINNCEQKDGRQYRADQVSHIATEQQSSFCLNLAKAYPEQACVNTWKRTITLDREKNEVEVTEEYQLDSIKLADLSQKKGSQGHQASDNQIVLITYGKPQLLMKDATSQLGRILLQDSSVGLEYDAQQLSASVEKVKMEDGIMKTQWHDNVYRIKLSLKENAPKARISYRFVNAR
;
A
#
# COMPACT_ATOMS: atom_id res chain seq x y z
N MET A 1 33.23 26.06 -10.41
CA MET A 1 32.32 25.58 -9.35
C MET A 1 31.33 24.47 -9.78
N LYS A 2 30.80 24.42 -11.02
CA LYS A 2 29.87 23.34 -11.45
C LYS A 2 30.54 21.98 -11.69
N ARG A 3 31.79 21.92 -12.17
CA ARG A 3 32.53 20.65 -12.40
C ARG A 3 32.94 19.95 -11.10
N THR A 4 33.20 20.69 -10.03
CA THR A 4 33.59 20.13 -8.72
C THR A 4 32.41 19.47 -7.98
N ARG A 5 31.19 19.98 -8.18
CA ARG A 5 29.96 19.37 -7.61
C ARG A 5 29.58 18.06 -8.28
N ILE A 6 29.78 17.93 -9.60
CA ILE A 6 29.50 16.67 -10.33
C ILE A 6 30.53 15.59 -9.94
N LEU A 7 31.78 15.95 -9.72
CA LEU A 7 32.80 14.99 -9.26
C LEU A 7 32.55 14.54 -7.80
N MET A 8 32.07 15.44 -6.94
CA MET A 8 31.66 15.11 -5.58
C MET A 8 30.43 14.19 -5.54
N MET A 9 29.45 14.40 -6.43
CA MET A 9 28.27 13.52 -6.53
C MET A 9 28.63 12.13 -7.08
N LEU A 10 29.55 12.02 -8.03
CA LEU A 10 30.07 10.72 -8.50
C LEU A 10 30.92 10.00 -7.43
N CYS A 11 31.69 10.73 -6.62
CA CYS A 11 32.44 10.15 -5.50
C CYS A 11 31.53 9.71 -4.34
N LEU A 12 30.42 10.41 -4.08
CA LEU A 12 29.42 10.01 -3.09
C LEU A 12 28.65 8.73 -3.50
N LEU A 13 28.36 8.56 -4.80
CA LEU A 13 27.74 7.32 -5.33
C LEU A 13 28.64 6.09 -5.21
N LEU A 14 29.96 6.26 -5.15
CA LEU A 14 30.93 5.18 -4.93
C LEU A 14 31.19 4.85 -3.46
N SER A 15 30.79 5.73 -2.53
CA SER A 15 30.98 5.52 -1.08
C SER A 15 29.82 4.78 -0.39
N ILE A 16 28.73 4.50 -1.11
CA ILE A 16 27.50 3.88 -0.56
C ILE A 16 27.56 2.34 -0.57
N LEU A 17 28.54 1.75 -1.26
CA LEU A 17 28.75 0.29 -1.17
C LEU A 17 29.32 -0.06 0.22
N PRO A 18 28.69 -0.98 0.96
CA PRO A 18 29.26 -1.50 2.20
C PRO A 18 30.69 -1.99 1.95
N VAL A 19 31.61 -1.70 2.87
CA VAL A 19 33.06 -1.98 2.75
C VAL A 19 33.38 -3.44 2.37
N TRP A 20 32.48 -4.38 2.62
CA TRP A 20 32.64 -5.78 2.26
C TRP A 20 32.28 -6.11 0.79
N ALA A 21 31.56 -5.24 0.06
CA ALA A 21 31.23 -5.44 -1.36
C ALA A 21 32.46 -5.35 -2.31
N ARG A 22 33.64 -5.01 -1.79
CA ARG A 22 34.88 -4.84 -2.57
C ARG A 22 35.78 -6.09 -2.65
N ARG A 23 35.34 -7.27 -2.19
CA ARG A 23 36.19 -8.48 -2.29
C ARG A 23 36.05 -9.13 -3.68
N LYS A 24 37.17 -9.17 -4.43
CA LYS A 24 37.29 -9.99 -5.64
C LYS A 24 37.23 -11.47 -5.26
N THR A 25 36.24 -12.19 -5.77
CA THR A 25 36.16 -13.66 -5.68
C THR A 25 35.87 -14.24 -7.07
N THR A 26 36.33 -15.45 -7.31
CA THR A 26 36.51 -16.06 -8.63
C THR A 26 35.50 -17.16 -8.99
N THR A 27 34.30 -17.13 -8.44
CA THR A 27 33.23 -18.11 -8.76
C THR A 27 31.89 -17.41 -9.04
N VAL A 28 30.99 -18.02 -9.80
CA VAL A 28 29.72 -17.45 -10.26
C VAL A 28 28.74 -17.14 -9.12
N GLN A 29 28.81 -17.82 -7.99
CA GLN A 29 28.20 -17.37 -6.72
C GLN A 29 28.73 -15.99 -6.26
N ALA A 30 29.74 -15.46 -6.91
CA ALA A 30 30.35 -14.15 -6.70
C ALA A 30 29.68 -13.02 -7.47
N CYS A 31 28.80 -13.31 -8.42
CA CYS A 31 28.10 -12.27 -9.19
C CYS A 31 27.00 -11.57 -8.39
N PHE A 32 26.46 -12.21 -7.32
CA PHE A 32 25.47 -11.63 -6.43
C PHE A 32 25.79 -11.96 -4.97
N ALA A 33 26.30 -10.98 -4.24
CA ALA A 33 26.66 -11.14 -2.83
C ALA A 33 26.28 -9.88 -2.02
N PRO A 34 24.98 -9.55 -1.93
CA PRO A 34 24.53 -8.31 -1.28
C PRO A 34 24.77 -8.32 0.23
N PHE A 35 24.72 -9.49 0.88
CA PHE A 35 24.81 -9.61 2.33
C PHE A 35 25.81 -10.70 2.76
N PRO A 36 26.38 -10.60 3.98
CA PRO A 36 27.15 -11.69 4.59
C PRO A 36 26.27 -12.91 4.82
N LYS A 37 26.80 -14.13 4.54
CA LYS A 37 26.08 -15.38 4.81
C LYS A 37 25.92 -15.67 6.30
N ALA A 38 25.04 -16.57 6.68
CA ALA A 38 24.89 -17.05 8.05
C ALA A 38 26.22 -17.62 8.58
N GLY A 39 26.51 -17.36 9.83
CA GLY A 39 27.80 -17.73 10.46
C GLY A 39 28.91 -16.70 10.27
N ASP A 40 28.76 -15.67 9.43
CA ASP A 40 29.70 -14.57 9.36
C ASP A 40 29.71 -13.80 10.68
N LYS A 41 30.91 -13.37 11.11
CA LYS A 41 31.08 -12.54 12.31
C LYS A 41 30.37 -11.20 12.25
N TYR A 42 29.97 -10.75 11.06
CA TYR A 42 29.17 -9.55 10.82
C TYR A 42 27.93 -9.51 11.72
N TRP A 43 27.13 -10.57 11.72
CA TRP A 43 25.87 -10.65 12.46
C TRP A 43 26.04 -10.45 13.96
N ARG A 44 27.13 -10.97 14.53
CA ARG A 44 27.46 -10.78 15.96
C ARG A 44 28.05 -9.42 16.28
N LYS A 45 28.67 -8.75 15.30
CA LYS A 45 29.35 -7.47 15.51
C LYS A 45 28.44 -6.27 15.23
N GLN A 46 27.57 -6.36 14.23
CA GLN A 46 26.78 -5.23 13.76
C GLN A 46 25.35 -5.25 14.31
N VAL A 47 24.78 -6.45 14.54
CA VAL A 47 23.41 -6.55 15.08
C VAL A 47 23.47 -6.57 16.62
N PRO A 48 22.78 -5.65 17.32
CA PRO A 48 22.73 -5.60 18.78
C PRO A 48 22.33 -6.94 19.40
N GLU A 49 22.84 -7.20 20.58
CA GLU A 49 22.59 -8.47 21.28
C GLU A 49 21.09 -8.65 21.59
N ALA A 50 20.40 -7.60 21.98
CA ALA A 50 18.96 -7.63 22.23
C ALA A 50 18.18 -8.07 21.00
N MET A 51 18.42 -7.45 19.83
CA MET A 51 17.80 -7.85 18.56
C MET A 51 18.07 -9.31 18.23
N ARG A 52 19.34 -9.76 18.35
CA ARG A 52 19.69 -11.17 18.08
C ARG A 52 18.98 -12.14 19.01
N LYS A 53 18.89 -11.82 20.31
CA LYS A 53 18.15 -12.62 21.28
C LYS A 53 16.66 -12.71 20.94
N ASP A 54 16.06 -11.63 20.48
CA ASP A 54 14.63 -11.62 20.13
C ASP A 54 14.34 -12.44 18.87
N TYR A 55 15.13 -12.37 17.81
CA TYR A 55 15.02 -13.28 16.66
C TYR A 55 15.23 -14.75 17.06
N ILE A 56 16.18 -15.04 17.93
CA ILE A 56 16.43 -16.40 18.43
C ILE A 56 15.20 -16.91 19.22
N ARG A 57 14.60 -16.06 20.04
CA ARG A 57 13.38 -16.36 20.80
C ARG A 57 12.21 -16.69 19.86
N LEU A 58 12.06 -15.96 18.75
CA LEU A 58 11.08 -16.30 17.71
C LEU A 58 11.32 -17.69 17.13
N GLY A 59 12.56 -18.02 16.77
CA GLY A 59 12.90 -19.36 16.30
C GLY A 59 12.61 -20.44 17.35
N ASP A 60 12.85 -20.16 18.64
CA ASP A 60 12.53 -21.08 19.73
C ASP A 60 11.03 -21.38 19.83
N SER A 61 10.17 -20.41 19.59
CA SER A 61 8.73 -20.62 19.54
C SER A 61 8.27 -21.47 18.36
N CYS A 62 9.06 -21.53 17.28
CA CYS A 62 8.72 -22.23 16.04
C CYS A 62 9.44 -23.58 15.86
N VAL A 63 10.44 -23.93 16.68
CA VAL A 63 11.31 -25.09 16.46
C VAL A 63 10.56 -26.44 16.46
N ASN A 64 9.46 -26.52 17.18
CA ASN A 64 8.63 -27.74 17.32
C ASN A 64 7.31 -27.64 16.53
N MET A 65 7.20 -26.70 15.57
CA MET A 65 5.99 -26.59 14.77
C MET A 65 5.70 -27.88 13.98
N SER A 66 4.42 -28.15 13.75
CA SER A 66 3.99 -29.20 12.85
C SER A 66 4.05 -28.75 11.40
N TRP A 67 4.58 -29.60 10.52
CA TRP A 67 4.65 -29.39 9.08
C TRP A 67 3.57 -30.19 8.35
N GLU A 68 2.29 -30.00 8.73
CA GLU A 68 1.18 -30.71 8.10
C GLU A 68 0.61 -29.94 6.92
N ALA A 69 0.16 -30.69 5.90
CA ALA A 69 -0.49 -30.10 4.73
C ALA A 69 -1.80 -29.41 5.11
N ILE A 70 -2.07 -28.27 4.50
CA ILE A 70 -3.36 -27.57 4.64
C ILE A 70 -4.45 -28.49 4.02
N PRO A 71 -5.55 -28.76 4.73
CA PRO A 71 -6.63 -29.61 4.24
C PRO A 71 -7.21 -29.13 2.90
N ASN A 72 -7.57 -30.07 2.02
CA ASN A 72 -8.16 -29.73 0.73
C ASN A 72 -9.51 -28.99 0.86
N GLU A 73 -10.24 -29.25 1.92
CA GLU A 73 -11.51 -28.58 2.23
C GLU A 73 -11.31 -27.09 2.45
N VAL A 74 -10.25 -26.71 3.16
CA VAL A 74 -9.88 -25.30 3.39
C VAL A 74 -9.48 -24.62 2.07
N PHE A 75 -8.75 -25.32 1.20
CA PHE A 75 -8.45 -24.81 -0.15
C PHE A 75 -9.72 -24.58 -0.98
N ALA A 76 -10.72 -25.43 -0.83
CA ALA A 76 -11.98 -25.36 -1.57
C ALA A 76 -12.95 -24.28 -1.07
N GLU A 77 -12.80 -23.78 0.17
CA GLU A 77 -13.71 -22.80 0.79
C GLU A 77 -13.91 -21.55 -0.06
N PHE A 78 -12.86 -21.03 -0.67
CA PHE A 78 -12.97 -19.83 -1.51
C PHE A 78 -14.02 -19.98 -2.62
N ARG A 79 -14.18 -21.17 -3.19
CA ARG A 79 -15.15 -21.44 -4.27
C ARG A 79 -16.54 -21.68 -3.77
N THR A 80 -16.68 -22.27 -2.59
CA THR A 80 -17.96 -22.67 -2.03
C THR A 80 -18.63 -21.55 -1.25
N THR A 81 -17.84 -20.76 -0.51
CA THR A 81 -18.33 -19.72 0.40
C THR A 81 -17.82 -18.32 0.08
N GLY A 82 -16.79 -18.19 -0.79
CA GLY A 82 -16.08 -16.93 -1.05
C GLY A 82 -15.05 -16.56 0.03
N ASN A 83 -14.88 -17.38 1.07
CA ASN A 83 -13.90 -17.16 2.12
C ASN A 83 -12.49 -17.44 1.62
N ARG A 84 -11.62 -16.43 1.66
CA ARG A 84 -10.21 -16.57 1.32
C ARG A 84 -9.29 -16.57 2.54
N THR A 85 -9.73 -15.97 3.64
CA THR A 85 -8.90 -15.69 4.80
C THR A 85 -8.44 -16.94 5.52
N HIS A 86 -9.28 -17.96 5.65
CA HIS A 86 -8.94 -19.21 6.33
C HIS A 86 -7.72 -19.92 5.73
N TYR A 87 -7.69 -20.08 4.40
CA TYR A 87 -6.52 -20.67 3.72
C TYR A 87 -5.29 -19.76 3.84
N GLU A 88 -5.48 -18.46 3.64
CA GLU A 88 -4.39 -17.49 3.68
C GLU A 88 -3.73 -17.42 5.05
N GLU A 89 -4.50 -17.37 6.13
CA GLU A 89 -4.00 -17.39 7.51
C GLU A 89 -3.13 -18.62 7.77
N MET A 90 -3.62 -19.81 7.45
CA MET A 90 -2.84 -21.06 7.63
C MET A 90 -1.56 -21.05 6.78
N SER A 91 -1.67 -20.67 5.51
CA SER A 91 -0.57 -20.67 4.56
C SER A 91 0.51 -19.64 4.95
N PHE A 92 0.09 -18.44 5.33
CA PHE A 92 1.02 -17.38 5.75
C PHE A 92 1.64 -17.66 7.12
N ASP A 93 0.93 -18.27 8.04
CA ASP A 93 1.50 -18.66 9.34
C ASP A 93 2.60 -19.71 9.21
N ILE A 94 2.46 -20.68 8.30
CA ILE A 94 3.52 -21.66 8.00
C ILE A 94 4.77 -20.93 7.47
N ARG A 95 4.62 -20.00 6.53
CA ARG A 95 5.72 -19.21 5.98
C ARG A 95 6.36 -18.30 7.02
N LYS A 96 5.55 -17.65 7.82
CA LYS A 96 5.99 -16.80 8.94
C LYS A 96 6.86 -17.59 9.92
N GLN A 97 6.41 -18.77 10.35
CA GLN A 97 7.17 -19.63 11.24
C GLN A 97 8.46 -20.12 10.60
N PHE A 98 8.45 -20.47 9.31
CA PHE A 98 9.65 -20.84 8.57
C PHE A 98 10.68 -19.72 8.53
N VAL A 99 10.26 -18.50 8.21
CA VAL A 99 11.15 -17.33 8.18
C VAL A 99 11.71 -17.01 9.57
N CYS A 100 10.93 -17.18 10.64
CA CYS A 100 11.42 -17.04 12.03
C CYS A 100 12.56 -18.03 12.34
N LEU A 101 12.46 -19.27 11.90
CA LEU A 101 13.52 -20.27 12.06
C LEU A 101 14.78 -19.89 11.29
N VAL A 102 14.63 -19.42 10.06
CA VAL A 102 15.75 -19.00 9.21
C VAL A 102 16.47 -17.79 9.83
N MET A 103 15.74 -16.77 10.25
CA MET A 103 16.34 -15.61 10.93
C MET A 103 17.04 -15.98 12.24
N ALA A 104 16.44 -16.86 13.03
CA ALA A 104 17.06 -17.34 14.27
C ALA A 104 18.37 -18.07 14.01
N GLU A 105 18.46 -18.89 12.95
CA GLU A 105 19.70 -19.56 12.57
C GLU A 105 20.74 -18.56 12.07
N ILE A 106 20.37 -17.56 11.27
CA ILE A 106 21.26 -16.47 10.83
C ILE A 106 21.88 -15.77 12.06
N MET A 107 21.05 -15.43 13.05
CA MET A 107 21.48 -14.70 14.25
C MET A 107 22.28 -15.54 15.24
N GLN A 108 22.01 -16.84 15.35
CA GLN A 108 22.68 -17.75 16.25
C GLN A 108 23.92 -18.43 15.63
N GLY A 109 23.78 -18.96 14.40
CA GLY A 109 24.84 -19.63 13.64
C GLY A 109 25.36 -20.92 14.29
N LYS A 110 24.53 -21.67 15.01
CA LYS A 110 24.92 -22.89 15.74
C LYS A 110 24.31 -24.18 15.18
N GLY A 111 23.52 -24.10 14.13
CA GLY A 111 22.87 -25.26 13.51
C GLY A 111 21.67 -25.81 14.28
N ARG A 112 21.22 -25.15 15.33
CA ARG A 112 20.15 -25.62 16.21
C ARG A 112 18.79 -25.66 15.50
N PHE A 113 18.53 -24.70 14.63
CA PHE A 113 17.27 -24.58 13.90
C PHE A 113 17.27 -25.34 12.57
N LEU A 114 18.45 -25.79 12.08
CA LEU A 114 18.58 -26.47 10.80
C LEU A 114 17.67 -27.71 10.67
N PRO A 115 17.49 -28.58 11.68
CA PRO A 115 16.59 -29.74 11.54
C PRO A 115 15.15 -29.32 11.23
N SER A 116 14.64 -28.23 11.83
CA SER A 116 13.29 -27.72 11.55
C SER A 116 13.23 -27.01 10.20
N ILE A 117 14.28 -26.26 9.80
CA ILE A 117 14.39 -25.64 8.49
C ILE A 117 14.37 -26.71 7.40
N CYS A 118 15.14 -27.80 7.52
CA CYS A 118 15.11 -28.91 6.56
C CYS A 118 13.71 -29.54 6.42
N ARG A 119 13.01 -29.78 7.55
CA ARG A 119 11.60 -30.24 7.51
C ARG A 119 10.68 -29.24 6.79
N GLY A 120 10.87 -27.94 6.99
CA GLY A 120 10.14 -26.89 6.28
C GLY A 120 10.42 -26.89 4.78
N LEU A 121 11.67 -27.10 4.34
CA LEU A 121 12.01 -27.24 2.94
C LEU A 121 11.31 -28.44 2.31
N HIS A 122 11.28 -29.60 2.99
CA HIS A 122 10.50 -30.76 2.55
C HIS A 122 9.00 -30.48 2.49
N TYR A 123 8.44 -29.74 3.48
CA TYR A 123 7.03 -29.35 3.43
C TYR A 123 6.71 -28.57 2.15
N PHE A 124 7.48 -27.53 1.81
CA PHE A 124 7.24 -26.74 0.61
C PHE A 124 7.40 -27.55 -0.68
N MET A 125 8.31 -28.51 -0.72
CA MET A 125 8.49 -29.38 -1.89
C MET A 125 7.40 -30.44 -2.05
N GLU A 126 6.99 -31.07 -0.96
CA GLU A 126 6.24 -32.33 -0.99
C GLU A 126 4.78 -32.18 -0.57
N LYS A 127 4.50 -31.40 0.48
CA LYS A 127 3.17 -31.30 1.07
C LYS A 127 2.36 -30.12 0.54
N GLU A 128 2.98 -29.07 0.03
CA GLU A 128 2.33 -27.94 -0.60
C GLU A 128 2.46 -28.00 -2.13
N PRO A 129 1.42 -28.47 -2.83
CA PRO A 129 1.52 -28.69 -4.28
C PRO A 129 1.59 -27.42 -5.11
N TRP A 130 1.09 -26.32 -4.55
CA TRP A 130 1.12 -25.00 -5.16
C TRP A 130 1.40 -23.93 -4.10
N TRP A 131 2.32 -23.00 -4.39
CA TRP A 131 2.76 -21.96 -3.46
C TRP A 131 1.89 -20.70 -3.48
N GLY A 132 0.83 -20.68 -4.29
CA GLY A 132 -0.14 -19.58 -4.36
C GLY A 132 -1.37 -19.80 -3.49
N ILE A 133 -2.39 -18.94 -3.67
CA ILE A 133 -3.64 -18.98 -2.91
C ILE A 133 -4.86 -19.27 -3.79
N PRO A 134 -5.93 -19.90 -3.23
CA PRO A 134 -7.14 -20.23 -3.98
C PRO A 134 -7.82 -19.06 -4.69
N ALA A 135 -7.75 -17.85 -4.09
CA ALA A 135 -8.33 -16.65 -4.64
C ALA A 135 -7.72 -16.20 -5.98
N HIS A 136 -6.46 -16.58 -6.24
CA HIS A 136 -5.74 -16.23 -7.46
C HIS A 136 -5.81 -17.36 -8.52
N TYR A 137 -6.53 -18.44 -8.24
CA TYR A 137 -6.65 -19.57 -9.14
C TYR A 137 -8.11 -19.93 -9.44
N PRO A 138 -8.59 -19.67 -10.64
CA PRO A 138 -10.02 -19.79 -10.97
C PRO A 138 -10.52 -21.24 -11.12
N LYS A 139 -9.63 -22.23 -11.16
CA LYS A 139 -9.97 -23.65 -11.36
C LYS A 139 -9.73 -24.48 -10.11
N ALA A 140 -9.97 -25.78 -10.17
CA ALA A 140 -9.61 -26.72 -9.09
C ALA A 140 -8.13 -26.63 -8.74
N LYS A 141 -7.76 -27.13 -7.53
CA LYS A 141 -6.36 -27.18 -7.07
C LYS A 141 -5.44 -27.60 -8.21
N PRO A 142 -4.35 -26.86 -8.49
CA PRO A 142 -3.46 -27.19 -9.60
C PRO A 142 -2.87 -28.58 -9.43
N GLU A 143 -2.88 -29.36 -10.50
CA GLU A 143 -2.08 -30.58 -10.55
C GLU A 143 -0.59 -30.22 -10.53
N ARG A 144 0.28 -31.17 -10.16
CA ARG A 144 1.74 -30.95 -10.05
C ARG A 144 2.44 -30.48 -11.35
N GLY A 145 1.74 -30.42 -12.49
CA GLY A 145 2.33 -30.12 -13.79
C GLY A 145 2.48 -28.66 -14.14
N ILE A 146 1.40 -27.90 -14.14
CA ILE A 146 1.38 -26.50 -14.57
C ILE A 146 0.94 -25.64 -13.39
N GLN A 147 1.72 -24.60 -13.08
CA GLN A 147 1.42 -23.73 -11.95
C GLN A 147 1.28 -22.29 -12.43
N PRO A 148 0.12 -21.65 -12.21
CA PRO A 148 0.01 -20.23 -12.46
C PRO A 148 0.93 -19.48 -11.49
N VAL A 149 1.61 -18.46 -12.01
CA VAL A 149 2.45 -17.59 -11.21
C VAL A 149 1.58 -16.47 -10.62
N ASP A 150 1.46 -16.46 -9.31
CA ASP A 150 0.80 -15.40 -8.54
C ASP A 150 1.77 -14.71 -7.58
N LEU A 151 1.27 -13.77 -6.80
CA LEU A 151 2.03 -13.00 -5.82
C LEU A 151 2.75 -13.91 -4.81
N PHE A 152 2.04 -14.89 -4.27
CA PHE A 152 2.54 -15.73 -3.16
C PHE A 152 3.38 -16.90 -3.63
N ASN A 153 3.16 -17.37 -4.87
CA ASN A 153 4.09 -18.27 -5.51
C ASN A 153 5.46 -17.59 -5.70
N ALA A 154 5.48 -16.32 -6.14
CA ALA A 154 6.69 -15.53 -6.28
C ALA A 154 7.39 -15.28 -4.93
N GLU A 155 6.64 -14.85 -3.91
CA GLU A 155 7.19 -14.61 -2.56
C GLU A 155 7.72 -15.90 -1.91
N THR A 156 7.05 -17.04 -2.09
CA THR A 156 7.52 -18.31 -1.55
C THR A 156 8.83 -18.73 -2.22
N SER A 157 8.94 -18.52 -3.54
CA SER A 157 10.17 -18.81 -4.28
C SER A 157 11.33 -17.94 -3.81
N ASP A 158 11.09 -16.65 -3.59
CA ASP A 158 12.06 -15.71 -3.06
C ASP A 158 12.48 -16.06 -1.62
N MET A 159 11.54 -16.38 -0.76
CA MET A 159 11.79 -16.86 0.61
C MET A 159 12.72 -18.09 0.63
N LEU A 160 12.44 -19.06 -0.23
CA LEU A 160 13.28 -20.26 -0.36
C LEU A 160 14.66 -19.92 -0.94
N ALA A 161 14.73 -19.06 -1.95
CA ALA A 161 16.00 -18.61 -2.53
C ALA A 161 16.88 -17.91 -1.50
N TRP A 162 16.34 -16.95 -0.71
CA TRP A 162 17.09 -16.30 0.37
C TRP A 162 17.53 -17.28 1.46
N THR A 163 16.71 -18.29 1.76
CA THR A 163 17.10 -19.35 2.71
C THR A 163 18.33 -20.11 2.18
N LEU A 164 18.33 -20.48 0.89
CA LEU A 164 19.49 -21.10 0.26
C LEU A 164 20.69 -20.16 0.21
N TYR A 165 20.48 -18.87 -0.12
CA TYR A 165 21.57 -17.88 -0.11
C TYR A 165 22.27 -17.82 1.26
N MET A 166 21.50 -17.80 2.33
CA MET A 166 22.04 -17.63 3.69
C MET A 166 22.63 -18.91 4.27
N LEU A 167 22.06 -20.08 3.97
CA LEU A 167 22.28 -21.33 4.72
C LEU A 167 22.72 -22.52 3.86
N ASP A 168 23.05 -22.35 2.57
CA ASP A 168 23.35 -23.45 1.63
C ASP A 168 24.30 -24.51 2.20
N LYS A 169 25.46 -24.06 2.71
CA LYS A 169 26.48 -24.97 3.25
C LYS A 169 26.00 -25.73 4.50
N GLN A 170 25.29 -25.03 5.38
CA GLN A 170 24.79 -25.61 6.62
C GLN A 170 23.68 -26.63 6.33
N ILE A 171 22.80 -26.33 5.39
CA ILE A 171 21.72 -27.22 4.94
C ILE A 171 22.32 -28.48 4.28
N ASP A 172 23.21 -28.32 3.32
CA ASP A 172 23.81 -29.47 2.61
C ASP A 172 24.73 -30.30 3.52
N ASN A 173 25.36 -29.71 4.52
CA ASN A 173 26.10 -30.46 5.55
C ASN A 173 25.15 -31.28 6.43
N LYS A 174 23.91 -30.81 6.66
CA LYS A 174 22.91 -31.53 7.44
C LYS A 174 22.20 -32.58 6.62
N GLU A 175 21.88 -32.26 5.37
CA GLU A 175 21.18 -33.14 4.42
C GLU A 175 21.69 -32.89 2.99
N LYS A 176 22.58 -33.76 2.55
CA LYS A 176 23.30 -33.62 1.27
C LYS A 176 22.34 -33.60 0.08
N GLY A 177 22.44 -32.57 -0.76
CA GLY A 177 21.65 -32.41 -1.98
C GLY A 177 20.26 -31.82 -1.80
N LEU A 178 19.87 -31.47 -0.55
CA LEU A 178 18.58 -30.83 -0.28
C LEU A 178 18.48 -29.46 -0.98
N CYS A 179 19.56 -28.65 -0.95
CA CYS A 179 19.57 -27.36 -1.65
C CYS A 179 19.34 -27.49 -3.15
N ASP A 180 19.90 -28.51 -3.81
CA ASP A 180 19.67 -28.75 -5.23
C ASP A 180 18.23 -29.21 -5.52
N SER A 181 17.63 -29.97 -4.62
CA SER A 181 16.23 -30.37 -4.74
C SER A 181 15.28 -29.16 -4.63
N VAL A 182 15.56 -28.24 -3.70
CA VAL A 182 14.79 -26.98 -3.56
C VAL A 182 14.96 -26.10 -4.80
N ARG A 183 16.18 -25.94 -5.36
CA ARG A 183 16.41 -25.20 -6.61
C ARG A 183 15.60 -25.76 -7.78
N LYS A 184 15.54 -27.09 -7.92
CA LYS A 184 14.73 -27.75 -8.97
C LYS A 184 13.22 -27.45 -8.80
N GLU A 185 12.72 -27.40 -7.57
CA GLU A 185 11.33 -27.06 -7.34
C GLU A 185 11.05 -25.55 -7.58
N ILE A 186 11.97 -24.66 -7.24
CA ILE A 186 11.91 -23.23 -7.60
C ILE A 186 11.90 -23.07 -9.13
N GLU A 187 12.79 -23.76 -9.82
CA GLU A 187 12.84 -23.76 -11.29
C GLU A 187 11.51 -24.22 -11.88
N ARG A 188 11.01 -25.37 -11.48
CA ARG A 188 9.80 -25.99 -12.00
C ARG A 188 8.53 -25.19 -11.71
N ARG A 189 8.42 -24.59 -10.51
CA ARG A 189 7.17 -23.96 -10.05
C ARG A 189 7.13 -22.46 -10.31
N PHE A 190 8.28 -21.81 -10.47
CA PHE A 190 8.34 -20.35 -10.57
C PHE A 190 9.18 -19.86 -11.75
N LEU A 191 10.49 -20.20 -11.86
CA LEU A 191 11.34 -19.58 -12.85
C LEU A 191 10.93 -19.97 -14.27
N HIS A 192 10.76 -21.27 -14.55
CA HIS A 192 10.39 -21.77 -15.86
C HIS A 192 9.00 -21.26 -16.32
N PRO A 193 7.89 -21.38 -15.53
CA PRO A 193 6.59 -20.83 -15.96
C PRO A 193 6.60 -19.31 -16.04
N THR A 194 7.38 -18.62 -15.20
CA THR A 194 7.53 -17.16 -15.31
C THR A 194 8.21 -16.76 -16.61
N LEU A 195 9.23 -17.48 -17.04
CA LEU A 195 9.98 -17.14 -18.27
C LEU A 195 9.21 -17.51 -19.53
N TYR A 196 8.69 -18.72 -19.60
CA TYR A 196 8.22 -19.33 -20.86
C TYR A 196 6.69 -19.33 -21.04
N GLU A 197 5.91 -19.20 -19.96
CA GLU A 197 4.47 -19.19 -20.06
C GLU A 197 3.90 -17.76 -20.14
N LYS A 198 2.70 -17.65 -20.74
CA LYS A 198 1.99 -16.39 -20.84
C LYS A 198 1.48 -15.94 -19.46
N GLN A 199 2.03 -14.87 -18.95
CA GLN A 199 1.67 -14.26 -17.66
C GLN A 199 1.03 -12.89 -17.88
N GLY A 200 -0.25 -12.73 -17.53
CA GLY A 200 -1.01 -11.48 -17.75
C GLY A 200 -0.44 -10.29 -16.97
N TRP A 201 0.04 -10.52 -15.75
CA TRP A 201 0.59 -9.48 -14.89
C TRP A 201 1.82 -8.76 -15.47
N LYS A 202 2.58 -9.37 -16.37
CA LYS A 202 3.74 -8.75 -17.05
C LYS A 202 3.38 -7.50 -17.85
N HIS A 203 2.12 -7.39 -18.27
CA HIS A 203 1.63 -6.30 -19.13
C HIS A 203 0.85 -5.23 -18.36
N ASN A 204 0.69 -5.39 -17.06
CA ASN A 204 -0.03 -4.45 -16.21
C ASN A 204 0.94 -3.47 -15.52
N ALA A 205 0.43 -2.28 -15.17
CA ALA A 205 1.18 -1.29 -14.40
C ALA A 205 0.76 -1.22 -12.92
N ASN A 206 0.07 -2.24 -12.42
CA ASN A 206 -0.34 -2.35 -11.03
C ASN A 206 0.68 -3.11 -10.16
N ASN A 207 0.39 -3.25 -8.89
CA ASN A 207 1.25 -3.89 -7.89
C ASN A 207 1.69 -5.31 -8.28
N TRP A 208 0.86 -6.11 -8.96
CA TRP A 208 1.22 -7.47 -9.39
C TRP A 208 2.50 -7.51 -10.21
N ASN A 209 2.68 -6.53 -11.09
CA ASN A 209 3.87 -6.47 -11.93
C ASN A 209 5.14 -6.34 -11.07
N THR A 210 5.26 -5.28 -10.29
CA THR A 210 6.49 -5.03 -9.51
C THR A 210 6.68 -6.02 -8.39
N TRP A 211 5.61 -6.44 -7.74
CA TRP A 211 5.65 -7.40 -6.65
C TRP A 211 6.20 -8.76 -7.13
N ILE A 212 5.68 -9.31 -8.23
CA ILE A 212 6.20 -10.56 -8.78
C ILE A 212 7.58 -10.34 -9.39
N THR A 213 7.81 -9.24 -10.08
CA THR A 213 9.08 -8.96 -10.77
C THR A 213 10.25 -8.82 -9.80
N THR A 214 10.07 -8.17 -8.64
CA THR A 214 11.15 -8.06 -7.65
C THR A 214 11.52 -9.42 -7.05
N ASN A 215 10.53 -10.27 -6.77
CA ASN A 215 10.77 -11.64 -6.31
C ASN A 215 11.42 -12.50 -7.42
N TRP A 216 11.01 -12.32 -8.68
CA TRP A 216 11.62 -12.99 -9.82
C TRP A 216 13.09 -12.60 -9.98
N LEU A 217 13.41 -11.30 -9.92
CA LEU A 217 14.79 -10.80 -9.98
C LEU A 217 15.66 -11.44 -8.90
N GLN A 218 15.25 -11.37 -7.65
CA GLN A 218 16.03 -11.90 -6.53
C GLN A 218 16.22 -13.41 -6.65
N THR A 219 15.16 -14.13 -7.03
CA THR A 219 15.23 -15.60 -7.24
C THR A 219 16.19 -15.97 -8.37
N VAL A 220 16.20 -15.24 -9.50
CA VAL A 220 17.16 -15.48 -10.60
C VAL A 220 18.58 -15.13 -10.16
N LEU A 221 18.79 -14.03 -9.44
CA LEU A 221 20.12 -13.64 -8.95
C LEU A 221 20.74 -14.67 -7.99
N ILE A 222 19.91 -15.38 -7.24
CA ILE A 222 20.34 -16.39 -6.24
C ILE A 222 20.40 -17.78 -6.83
N CYS A 223 19.40 -18.20 -7.60
CA CYS A 223 19.21 -19.58 -8.07
C CYS A 223 19.56 -19.78 -9.55
N GLY A 224 19.73 -18.68 -10.32
CA GLY A 224 20.10 -18.76 -11.74
C GLY A 224 21.43 -19.47 -11.96
N GLN A 225 21.53 -20.12 -13.09
CA GLN A 225 22.69 -20.93 -13.42
C GLN A 225 23.86 -20.07 -13.91
N ALA A 226 25.06 -20.57 -13.62
CA ALA A 226 26.28 -19.99 -14.14
C ALA A 226 26.48 -20.34 -15.61
N SER A 227 27.01 -19.41 -16.40
CA SER A 227 27.53 -19.72 -17.73
C SER A 227 28.67 -20.73 -17.65
N LYS A 228 28.61 -21.76 -18.48
CA LYS A 228 29.71 -22.74 -18.62
C LYS A 228 30.87 -22.21 -19.46
N ASN A 229 30.59 -21.15 -20.23
CA ASN A 229 31.51 -20.64 -21.27
C ASN A 229 32.15 -19.29 -20.86
N GLU A 230 31.55 -18.55 -19.93
CA GLU A 230 32.02 -17.24 -19.51
C GLU A 230 32.18 -17.18 -17.99
N ALA A 231 33.40 -16.88 -17.53
CA ALA A 231 33.66 -16.69 -16.11
C ALA A 231 32.89 -15.47 -15.57
N ASN A 232 32.23 -15.64 -14.42
CA ASN A 232 31.45 -14.59 -13.73
C ASN A 232 30.20 -14.11 -14.51
N SER A 233 29.65 -14.92 -15.41
CA SER A 233 28.43 -14.62 -16.15
C SER A 233 27.33 -15.65 -15.85
N PHE A 234 26.09 -15.23 -16.03
CA PHE A 234 24.91 -16.12 -16.00
C PHE A 234 24.75 -16.83 -17.35
N ASP A 235 24.04 -17.94 -17.36
CA ASP A 235 23.68 -18.66 -18.56
C ASP A 235 22.63 -17.88 -19.40
N ASP A 236 22.35 -18.38 -20.62
CA ASP A 236 21.44 -17.69 -21.56
C ASP A 236 20.00 -17.63 -21.05
N GLU A 237 19.56 -18.61 -20.25
CA GLU A 237 18.21 -18.61 -19.65
C GLU A 237 18.07 -17.55 -18.58
N SER A 238 19.04 -17.41 -17.69
CA SER A 238 19.09 -16.34 -16.70
C SER A 238 19.19 -14.97 -17.35
N LYS A 239 19.98 -14.83 -18.44
CA LYS A 239 20.06 -13.58 -19.22
C LYS A 239 18.70 -13.23 -19.86
N ALA A 240 17.98 -14.19 -20.41
CA ALA A 240 16.63 -14.00 -20.94
C ALA A 240 15.65 -13.59 -19.85
N ALA A 241 15.77 -14.14 -18.63
CA ALA A 241 14.97 -13.72 -17.50
C ALA A 241 15.25 -12.26 -17.11
N PHE A 242 16.52 -11.80 -17.10
CA PHE A 242 16.84 -10.40 -16.84
C PHE A 242 16.23 -9.45 -17.87
N GLU A 243 16.18 -9.81 -19.15
CA GLU A 243 15.51 -9.01 -20.17
C GLU A 243 13.99 -8.94 -19.92
N GLY A 244 13.37 -10.08 -19.57
CA GLY A 244 11.96 -10.11 -19.18
C GLY A 244 11.66 -9.25 -17.96
N ILE A 245 12.49 -9.30 -16.92
CA ILE A 245 12.40 -8.47 -15.71
C ILE A 245 12.50 -6.98 -16.06
N LYS A 246 13.51 -6.59 -16.84
CA LYS A 246 13.67 -5.18 -17.28
C LYS A 246 12.46 -4.70 -18.09
N GLN A 247 11.87 -5.57 -18.92
CA GLN A 247 10.65 -5.23 -19.67
C GLN A 247 9.44 -5.04 -18.74
N CYS A 248 9.25 -5.89 -17.73
CA CYS A 248 8.19 -5.71 -16.73
C CYS A 248 8.33 -4.39 -15.97
N LEU A 249 9.55 -4.08 -15.50
CA LEU A 249 9.82 -2.83 -14.79
C LEU A 249 9.59 -1.60 -15.67
N ARG A 250 9.98 -1.64 -16.96
CA ARG A 250 9.68 -0.56 -17.92
C ARG A 250 8.18 -0.39 -18.14
N THR A 251 7.43 -1.50 -18.24
CA THR A 251 5.98 -1.50 -18.39
C THR A 251 5.31 -0.84 -17.19
N PHE A 252 5.71 -1.23 -15.98
CA PHE A 252 5.23 -0.62 -14.75
C PHE A 252 5.53 0.88 -14.71
N LEU A 253 6.80 1.25 -14.89
CA LEU A 253 7.24 2.63 -14.82
C LEU A 253 6.54 3.53 -15.85
N LYS A 254 6.26 3.00 -17.06
CA LYS A 254 5.51 3.71 -18.09
C LYS A 254 4.07 4.00 -17.71
N GLY A 255 3.40 3.07 -17.04
CA GLY A 255 1.98 3.18 -16.68
C GLY A 255 1.73 3.79 -15.29
N TYR A 256 2.74 3.86 -14.43
CA TYR A 256 2.62 4.48 -13.11
C TYR A 256 2.54 6.01 -13.23
N PRO A 257 1.76 6.71 -12.39
CA PRO A 257 1.65 8.18 -12.44
C PRO A 257 3.00 8.90 -12.32
N ASP A 258 3.20 9.99 -13.09
CA ASP A 258 4.46 10.74 -13.09
C ASP A 258 4.70 11.50 -11.77
N ASP A 259 3.63 11.81 -11.05
CA ASP A 259 3.65 12.44 -9.73
C ASP A 259 3.96 11.47 -8.59
N GLY A 260 4.15 10.19 -8.90
CA GLY A 260 4.45 9.15 -7.92
C GLY A 260 3.26 8.65 -7.10
N GLY A 261 2.04 9.11 -7.40
CA GLY A 261 0.83 8.70 -6.70
C GLY A 261 0.53 7.21 -6.86
N CYS A 262 0.22 6.52 -5.76
CA CYS A 262 -0.23 5.15 -5.78
C CYS A 262 -1.75 5.12 -5.84
N GLU A 263 -2.34 4.78 -6.98
CA GLU A 263 -3.81 4.72 -7.18
C GLU A 263 -4.50 3.80 -6.18
N GLU A 264 -3.80 2.77 -5.73
CA GLU A 264 -4.31 1.75 -4.81
C GLU A 264 -4.24 2.20 -3.33
N GLY A 265 -3.65 3.37 -3.06
CA GLY A 265 -3.48 3.96 -1.73
C GLY A 265 -2.20 3.53 -1.01
N VAL A 266 -1.99 4.11 0.18
CA VAL A 266 -0.75 3.95 0.98
C VAL A 266 -0.46 2.51 1.39
N SER A 267 -1.48 1.69 1.60
CA SER A 267 -1.33 0.28 2.00
C SER A 267 -0.73 -0.59 0.88
N TYR A 268 -0.85 -0.15 -0.38
CA TYR A 268 -0.28 -0.83 -1.55
C TYR A 268 1.04 -0.25 -2.04
N TRP A 269 1.45 0.93 -1.56
CA TRP A 269 2.73 1.52 -1.91
C TRP A 269 3.91 0.57 -1.72
N ASP A 270 3.90 -0.20 -0.63
CA ASP A 270 4.89 -1.22 -0.29
C ASP A 270 5.07 -2.28 -1.40
N CYS A 271 3.98 -2.70 -2.02
CA CYS A 271 3.96 -3.73 -3.07
C CYS A 271 4.10 -3.15 -4.49
N ALA A 272 3.85 -1.85 -4.66
CA ALA A 272 3.93 -1.15 -5.94
C ALA A 272 5.26 -0.38 -6.07
N GLY A 273 5.27 0.89 -5.71
CA GLY A 273 6.45 1.77 -5.87
C GLY A 273 7.67 1.30 -5.08
N ALA A 274 7.49 0.80 -3.85
CA ALA A 274 8.59 0.30 -3.05
C ALA A 274 9.17 -1.02 -3.59
N SER A 275 8.35 -1.92 -4.18
CA SER A 275 8.85 -3.13 -4.84
C SER A 275 9.63 -2.80 -6.13
N PHE A 276 9.26 -1.71 -6.82
CA PHE A 276 10.09 -1.22 -7.92
C PHE A 276 11.49 -0.79 -7.43
N PHE A 277 11.54 0.01 -6.37
CA PHE A 277 12.81 0.39 -5.73
C PHE A 277 13.60 -0.83 -5.26
N GLU A 278 12.95 -1.82 -4.64
CA GLU A 278 13.59 -3.07 -4.20
C GLU A 278 14.34 -3.74 -5.35
N SER A 279 13.75 -3.78 -6.56
CA SER A 279 14.42 -4.28 -7.75
C SER A 279 15.67 -3.46 -8.08
N LEU A 280 15.61 -2.11 -8.03
CA LEU A 280 16.76 -1.25 -8.26
C LEU A 280 17.85 -1.48 -7.22
N PHE A 281 17.48 -1.67 -5.96
CA PHE A 281 18.42 -1.95 -4.88
C PHE A 281 19.22 -3.24 -5.16
N PHE A 282 18.55 -4.35 -5.48
CA PHE A 282 19.25 -5.60 -5.71
C PHE A 282 20.03 -5.62 -7.03
N MET A 283 19.59 -4.87 -8.03
CA MET A 283 20.33 -4.70 -9.29
C MET A 283 21.69 -4.03 -9.11
N GLN A 284 21.93 -3.27 -8.04
CA GLN A 284 23.26 -2.68 -7.76
C GLN A 284 24.34 -3.77 -7.54
N PHE A 285 23.95 -4.93 -7.02
CA PHE A 285 24.84 -6.07 -6.74
C PHE A 285 24.85 -7.08 -7.89
N ALA A 286 24.06 -6.85 -8.92
CA ALA A 286 23.93 -7.72 -10.07
C ALA A 286 24.97 -7.37 -11.17
N PRO A 287 25.29 -8.30 -12.11
CA PRO A 287 26.02 -7.99 -13.31
C PRO A 287 25.38 -6.86 -14.12
N GLU A 288 26.18 -6.18 -14.94
CA GLU A 288 25.70 -5.01 -15.70
C GLU A 288 24.52 -5.36 -16.63
N GLU A 289 24.53 -6.54 -17.24
CA GLU A 289 23.43 -7.01 -18.09
C GLU A 289 22.10 -7.17 -17.38
N ALA A 290 22.09 -7.36 -16.07
CA ALA A 290 20.87 -7.45 -15.25
C ALA A 290 20.36 -6.10 -14.79
N ARG A 291 21.11 -5.01 -14.97
CA ARG A 291 20.75 -3.69 -14.45
C ARG A 291 19.81 -2.95 -15.37
N LEU A 292 18.83 -2.25 -14.76
CA LEU A 292 17.93 -1.33 -15.47
C LEU A 292 18.58 0.06 -15.52
N SER A 293 18.79 0.59 -16.71
CA SER A 293 19.19 1.98 -16.90
C SER A 293 17.95 2.87 -16.89
N LEU A 294 17.98 3.96 -16.11
CA LEU A 294 16.93 4.95 -16.01
C LEU A 294 17.43 6.30 -16.56
N ASP A 295 16.63 6.96 -17.37
CA ASP A 295 16.87 8.34 -17.77
C ASP A 295 16.52 9.34 -16.65
N ALA A 296 16.68 10.64 -16.89
CA ALA A 296 16.45 11.68 -15.88
C ALA A 296 14.98 11.78 -15.45
N ALA A 297 14.03 11.64 -16.38
CA ALA A 297 12.60 11.69 -16.09
C ALA A 297 12.15 10.48 -15.27
N GLN A 298 12.64 9.30 -15.64
CA GLN A 298 12.37 8.06 -14.90
C GLN A 298 12.95 8.11 -13.48
N ARG A 299 14.16 8.67 -13.28
CA ARG A 299 14.70 8.87 -11.92
C ARG A 299 13.86 9.81 -11.09
N LYS A 300 13.37 10.92 -11.69
CA LYS A 300 12.46 11.84 -11.02
C LYS A 300 11.16 11.15 -10.62
N LYS A 301 10.60 10.28 -11.48
CA LYS A 301 9.40 9.49 -11.15
C LYS A 301 9.67 8.52 -10.00
N VAL A 302 10.81 7.82 -9.97
CA VAL A 302 11.20 6.94 -8.86
C VAL A 302 11.34 7.73 -7.55
N GLU A 303 11.88 8.95 -7.60
CA GLU A 303 11.92 9.84 -6.44
C GLU A 303 10.51 10.20 -5.96
N ALA A 304 9.61 10.59 -6.87
CA ALA A 304 8.23 10.90 -6.55
C ALA A 304 7.48 9.69 -5.96
N MET A 305 7.68 8.47 -6.52
CA MET A 305 7.14 7.23 -5.99
C MET A 305 7.59 6.97 -4.54
N GLY A 306 8.85 7.25 -4.22
CA GLY A 306 9.37 7.15 -2.86
C GLY A 306 8.68 8.13 -1.92
N LYS A 307 8.58 9.39 -2.29
CA LYS A 307 8.00 10.47 -1.48
C LYS A 307 6.49 10.32 -1.22
N PHE A 308 5.79 9.54 -2.01
CA PHE A 308 4.34 9.34 -1.85
C PHE A 308 3.96 8.98 -0.41
N ILE A 309 4.69 8.08 0.25
CA ILE A 309 4.35 7.63 1.60
C ILE A 309 4.44 8.75 2.64
N THR A 310 5.44 9.66 2.53
CA THR A 310 5.58 10.82 3.42
C THR A 310 4.61 11.93 3.06
N THR A 311 4.22 12.08 1.80
CA THR A 311 3.17 13.01 1.35
C THR A 311 1.80 12.62 1.93
N MET A 312 1.51 11.32 2.01
CA MET A 312 0.25 10.79 2.55
C MET A 312 0.27 10.63 4.08
N TYR A 313 1.37 10.95 4.75
CA TYR A 313 1.49 10.88 6.20
C TYR A 313 0.70 12.00 6.88
N ILE A 314 -0.04 11.68 7.93
CA ILE A 314 -0.81 12.66 8.73
C ILE A 314 -0.06 12.93 10.04
N ASP A 315 0.01 11.92 10.90
CA ASP A 315 0.68 11.95 12.20
C ASP A 315 0.78 10.54 12.79
N SER A 316 1.59 10.32 13.80
CA SER A 316 1.73 9.04 14.52
C SER A 316 1.82 7.85 13.55
N LEU A 317 0.75 7.10 13.35
CA LEU A 317 0.61 6.03 12.37
C LEU A 317 -0.61 6.26 11.46
N ASN A 318 -1.13 7.47 11.39
CA ASN A 318 -2.26 7.85 10.55
C ASN A 318 -1.79 8.32 9.18
N PHE A 319 -2.47 7.86 8.17
CA PHE A 319 -2.20 8.17 6.77
C PHE A 319 -3.50 8.49 6.02
N VAL A 320 -3.39 9.22 4.92
CA VAL A 320 -4.48 9.39 3.96
C VAL A 320 -4.86 8.02 3.41
N ASN A 321 -6.12 7.63 3.59
CA ASN A 321 -6.57 6.26 3.35
C ASN A 321 -7.60 6.14 2.22
N PHE A 322 -7.47 6.93 1.17
CA PHE A 322 -8.28 6.75 -0.03
C PHE A 322 -8.03 5.39 -0.67
N SER A 323 -9.03 4.89 -1.41
CA SER A 323 -9.00 3.55 -2.04
C SER A 323 -8.96 2.41 -0.99
N ASP A 324 -8.35 1.27 -1.30
CA ASP A 324 -8.24 0.14 -0.37
C ASP A 324 -7.12 0.33 0.68
N ALA A 325 -6.94 1.55 1.18
CA ALA A 325 -5.96 1.84 2.23
C ALA A 325 -6.56 1.83 3.63
N GLN A 326 -5.71 1.66 4.62
CA GLN A 326 -6.05 1.76 6.04
C GLN A 326 -5.59 3.11 6.60
N ALA A 327 -6.43 3.78 7.38
CA ALA A 327 -6.10 5.05 8.03
C ALA A 327 -4.95 4.87 9.03
N HIS A 328 -5.00 3.79 9.81
CA HIS A 328 -3.94 3.43 10.73
C HIS A 328 -3.02 2.40 10.05
N ASN A 329 -1.92 2.87 9.49
CA ASN A 329 -0.99 2.08 8.71
C ASN A 329 0.39 2.05 9.38
N VAL A 330 1.01 0.87 9.47
CA VAL A 330 2.38 0.70 9.94
C VAL A 330 3.28 0.47 8.73
N PRO A 331 4.01 1.49 8.25
CA PRO A 331 4.91 1.33 7.12
C PRO A 331 5.98 0.26 7.40
N ASN A 332 6.33 -0.50 6.38
CA ASN A 332 7.40 -1.46 6.47
C ASN A 332 8.76 -0.73 6.48
N ILE A 333 9.36 -0.60 7.65
CA ILE A 333 10.63 0.12 7.83
C ILE A 333 11.78 -0.54 7.05
N ASN A 334 11.66 -1.84 6.73
CA ASN A 334 12.68 -2.62 6.04
C ASN A 334 12.83 -2.23 4.57
N ILE A 335 11.85 -1.51 4.03
CA ILE A 335 11.89 -0.93 2.69
C ILE A 335 11.89 0.60 2.73
N LEU A 336 11.16 1.19 3.69
CA LEU A 336 11.03 2.65 3.85
C LEU A 336 12.40 3.29 4.11
N PHE A 337 13.18 2.77 5.08
CA PHE A 337 14.50 3.30 5.41
C PHE A 337 15.50 3.16 4.24
N PRO A 338 15.68 1.96 3.64
CA PRO A 338 16.54 1.81 2.48
C PRO A 338 16.15 2.70 1.28
N TYR A 339 14.86 2.92 1.06
CA TYR A 339 14.41 3.80 -0.02
C TYR A 339 14.77 5.26 0.28
N GLY A 340 14.52 5.73 1.51
CA GLY A 340 14.94 7.06 1.96
C GLY A 340 16.45 7.26 1.85
N GLU A 341 17.25 6.30 2.24
CA GLU A 341 18.71 6.33 2.10
C GLU A 341 19.14 6.40 0.62
N TYR A 342 18.49 5.63 -0.25
CA TYR A 342 18.77 5.67 -1.70
C TYR A 342 18.49 7.03 -2.33
N LEU A 343 17.42 7.69 -1.89
CA LEU A 343 17.03 9.02 -2.36
C LEU A 343 17.79 10.16 -1.65
N GLY A 344 18.40 9.92 -0.50
CA GLY A 344 18.89 10.94 0.42
C GLY A 344 17.73 11.72 1.08
N ASP A 345 16.54 11.09 1.21
CA ASP A 345 15.32 11.69 1.76
C ASP A 345 15.28 11.52 3.29
N GLN A 346 15.64 12.58 3.99
CA GLN A 346 15.66 12.61 5.46
C GLN A 346 14.27 12.34 6.08
N PRO A 347 13.17 12.97 5.63
CA PRO A 347 11.83 12.68 6.15
C PRO A 347 11.45 11.19 6.09
N MET A 348 11.75 10.48 4.99
CA MET A 348 11.50 9.05 4.89
C MET A 348 12.31 8.23 5.91
N MET A 349 13.60 8.55 6.05
CA MET A 349 14.46 7.87 7.03
C MET A 349 14.01 8.14 8.47
N GLN A 350 13.64 9.38 8.78
CA GLN A 350 13.13 9.79 10.09
C GLN A 350 11.80 9.12 10.43
N LEU A 351 10.88 9.01 9.45
CA LEU A 351 9.62 8.28 9.62
C LEU A 351 9.88 6.79 9.93
N ALA A 352 10.80 6.16 9.20
CA ALA A 352 11.17 4.77 9.47
C ALA A 352 11.77 4.59 10.87
N ALA A 353 12.64 5.51 11.30
CA ALA A 353 13.21 5.51 12.65
C ALA A 353 12.15 5.78 13.74
N TYR A 354 11.19 6.69 13.48
CA TYR A 354 10.06 6.97 14.36
C TYR A 354 9.17 5.73 14.56
N VAL A 355 8.79 5.06 13.46
CA VAL A 355 8.03 3.81 13.51
C VAL A 355 8.79 2.74 14.28
N GLY A 356 10.07 2.56 13.99
CA GLY A 356 10.90 1.58 14.70
C GLY A 356 11.02 1.88 16.19
N LYS A 357 11.16 3.15 16.59
CA LYS A 357 11.16 3.57 18.00
C LYS A 357 9.81 3.29 18.68
N THR A 358 8.70 3.56 17.99
CA THR A 358 7.33 3.31 18.50
C THR A 358 7.11 1.84 18.85
N PHE A 359 7.78 0.93 18.13
CA PHE A 359 7.66 -0.52 18.32
C PHE A 359 8.91 -1.18 18.96
N ASP A 360 9.81 -0.39 19.54
CA ASP A 360 11.05 -0.87 20.17
C ASP A 360 11.91 -1.77 19.25
N TYR A 361 11.98 -1.45 17.93
CA TYR A 361 12.61 -2.33 16.93
C TYR A 361 14.04 -2.75 17.29
N LEU A 362 14.84 -1.89 17.86
CA LEU A 362 16.22 -2.19 18.22
C LEU A 362 16.35 -3.16 19.42
N GLU A 363 15.31 -3.30 20.22
CA GLU A 363 15.23 -4.22 21.35
C GLU A 363 14.39 -5.46 21.02
N LYS A 364 13.25 -5.24 20.29
CA LYS A 364 12.26 -6.26 19.97
C LYS A 364 11.87 -6.20 18.49
N PRO A 365 12.79 -6.54 17.57
CA PRO A 365 12.50 -6.51 16.14
C PRO A 365 11.30 -7.38 15.74
N SER A 366 11.03 -8.43 16.51
CA SER A 366 9.89 -9.33 16.30
C SER A 366 8.54 -8.61 16.18
N THR A 367 8.37 -7.47 16.84
CA THR A 367 7.12 -6.71 16.82
C THR A 367 6.79 -6.19 15.41
N LEU A 368 7.77 -5.63 14.70
CA LEU A 368 7.62 -5.16 13.33
C LEU A 368 7.83 -6.28 12.31
N PHE A 369 8.79 -7.17 12.56
CA PHE A 369 9.08 -8.30 11.70
C PHE A 369 7.83 -9.14 11.42
N LEU A 370 7.06 -9.50 12.45
CA LEU A 370 5.83 -10.29 12.29
C LEU A 370 4.65 -9.51 11.68
N ARG A 371 4.74 -8.17 11.59
CA ARG A 371 3.75 -7.29 10.97
C ARG A 371 4.09 -6.91 9.53
N SER A 372 5.23 -7.34 9.03
CA SER A 372 5.75 -6.99 7.71
C SER A 372 5.00 -7.74 6.60
N GLY A 373 3.88 -7.21 6.13
CA GLY A 373 3.04 -7.84 5.12
C GLY A 373 2.31 -9.09 5.62
N ASN A 374 2.02 -10.03 4.72
CA ASN A 374 1.37 -11.29 5.07
C ASN A 374 2.31 -12.22 5.87
N TYR A 375 3.59 -12.17 5.56
CA TYR A 375 4.69 -12.77 6.32
C TYR A 375 5.99 -12.01 6.01
N PRO A 376 7.02 -12.11 6.88
CA PRO A 376 8.24 -11.33 6.72
C PRO A 376 9.01 -11.70 5.44
N LYS A 377 9.51 -10.70 4.73
CA LYS A 377 10.38 -10.87 3.55
C LYS A 377 11.85 -10.86 3.99
N LEU A 378 12.53 -11.99 3.84
CA LEU A 378 13.95 -12.14 4.25
C LEU A 378 14.85 -11.11 3.57
N GLY A 379 14.72 -10.90 2.26
CA GLY A 379 15.54 -9.94 1.52
C GLY A 379 15.43 -8.52 2.08
N ARG A 380 14.23 -8.06 2.42
CA ARG A 380 13.99 -6.74 3.01
C ARG A 380 14.54 -6.61 4.41
N GLU A 381 14.37 -7.65 5.25
CA GLU A 381 14.93 -7.65 6.60
C GLU A 381 16.47 -7.55 6.55
N LEU A 382 17.10 -8.34 5.70
CA LEU A 382 18.55 -8.30 5.49
C LEU A 382 19.02 -6.95 4.94
N MET A 383 18.20 -6.31 4.09
CA MET A 383 18.47 -4.97 3.55
C MET A 383 18.58 -3.94 4.67
N LEU A 384 17.60 -3.84 5.56
CA LEU A 384 17.65 -2.92 6.71
C LEU A 384 18.80 -3.27 7.66
N LEU A 385 19.00 -4.54 7.99
CA LEU A 385 20.09 -4.99 8.86
C LEU A 385 21.47 -4.67 8.28
N SER A 386 21.62 -4.61 6.95
CA SER A 386 22.87 -4.20 6.30
C SER A 386 23.17 -2.70 6.47
N MET A 387 22.15 -1.91 6.77
CA MET A 387 22.23 -0.45 6.98
C MET A 387 22.03 -0.04 8.44
N LEU A 388 22.04 -1.01 9.37
CA LEU A 388 21.64 -0.82 10.77
C LEU A 388 22.40 0.33 11.46
N GLY A 389 23.70 0.51 11.17
CA GLY A 389 24.47 1.61 11.72
C GLY A 389 23.96 3.00 11.32
N LYS A 390 23.52 3.15 10.06
CA LYS A 390 22.90 4.39 9.57
C LYS A 390 21.50 4.58 10.18
N TYR A 391 20.72 3.50 10.25
CA TYR A 391 19.41 3.50 10.89
C TYR A 391 19.47 3.96 12.35
N GLN A 392 20.42 3.42 13.12
CA GLN A 392 20.64 3.80 14.53
C GLN A 392 21.10 5.26 14.71
N ALA A 393 21.78 5.81 13.71
CA ALA A 393 22.24 7.20 13.73
C ALA A 393 21.16 8.21 13.27
N THR A 394 20.03 7.71 12.73
CA THR A 394 18.94 8.56 12.25
C THR A 394 18.04 8.98 13.40
N GLU A 395 17.74 10.27 13.47
CA GLU A 395 16.83 10.81 14.48
C GLU A 395 15.40 10.31 14.25
N ALA A 396 14.75 9.78 15.28
CA ALA A 396 13.39 9.27 15.25
C ALA A 396 12.39 10.42 15.48
N VAL A 397 11.98 11.07 14.41
CA VAL A 397 11.10 12.24 14.40
C VAL A 397 9.94 12.01 13.43
N GLN A 398 8.75 12.49 13.78
CA GLN A 398 7.63 12.55 12.85
C GLN A 398 7.92 13.62 11.79
N PRO A 399 7.90 13.28 10.50
CA PRO A 399 8.04 14.29 9.46
C PRO A 399 6.84 15.24 9.48
N HIS A 400 7.08 16.49 9.16
CA HIS A 400 6.01 17.43 8.86
C HIS A 400 5.53 17.19 7.42
N THR A 401 4.23 17.13 7.21
CA THR A 401 3.64 17.00 5.88
C THR A 401 3.47 18.39 5.29
N GLU A 402 4.17 18.63 4.19
CA GLU A 402 4.04 19.86 3.39
C GLU A 402 2.81 19.80 2.48
N ASP A 403 2.32 20.96 2.03
CA ASP A 403 1.29 21.05 1.01
C ASP A 403 1.78 20.36 -0.27
N ALA A 404 0.94 19.50 -0.83
CA ALA A 404 1.24 18.79 -2.05
C ALA A 404 0.01 18.65 -2.95
N TYR A 405 0.23 18.70 -4.26
CA TYR A 405 -0.76 18.36 -5.25
C TYR A 405 -0.18 17.36 -6.24
N LEU A 406 -0.72 16.14 -6.22
CA LEU A 406 -0.40 15.08 -7.16
C LEU A 406 -1.34 15.24 -8.36
N GLU A 407 -0.82 15.86 -9.42
CA GLU A 407 -1.62 16.30 -10.58
C GLU A 407 -2.22 15.11 -11.36
N ASN A 408 -1.43 14.05 -11.57
CA ASN A 408 -1.91 12.87 -12.32
C ASN A 408 -2.90 12.04 -11.50
N SER A 409 -2.63 11.90 -10.19
CA SER A 409 -3.49 11.17 -9.25
C SER A 409 -4.65 12.03 -8.74
N GLN A 410 -4.62 13.34 -9.00
CA GLN A 410 -5.58 14.34 -8.55
C GLN A 410 -5.84 14.27 -7.03
N ILE A 411 -4.76 14.20 -6.26
CA ILE A 411 -4.81 14.21 -4.80
C ILE A 411 -4.15 15.49 -4.29
N MET A 412 -4.88 16.23 -3.46
CA MET A 412 -4.36 17.38 -2.72
C MET A 412 -4.18 17.01 -1.26
N VAL A 413 -3.06 17.43 -0.69
CA VAL A 413 -2.78 17.38 0.75
C VAL A 413 -2.40 18.78 1.20
N ALA A 414 -2.95 19.24 2.31
CA ALA A 414 -2.61 20.53 2.91
C ALA A 414 -2.63 20.45 4.43
N SER A 415 -1.74 21.17 5.09
CA SER A 415 -1.68 21.19 6.55
C SER A 415 -1.33 22.57 7.12
N ASN A 416 -1.64 22.75 8.38
CA ASN A 416 -1.10 23.80 9.23
C ASN A 416 -0.85 23.23 10.65
N GLN A 417 -0.66 24.09 11.65
CA GLN A 417 -0.40 23.65 13.01
C GLN A 417 -1.55 22.79 13.61
N ASP A 418 -2.81 23.08 13.25
CA ASP A 418 -4.00 22.44 13.82
C ASP A 418 -4.67 21.45 12.87
N TRP A 419 -4.72 21.78 11.57
CA TRP A 419 -5.51 21.07 10.57
C TRP A 419 -4.64 20.26 9.61
N PHE A 420 -5.16 19.10 9.26
CA PHE A 420 -4.72 18.34 8.08
C PHE A 420 -5.94 18.10 7.19
N LEU A 421 -5.77 18.34 5.91
CA LEU A 421 -6.79 18.16 4.87
C LEU A 421 -6.20 17.37 3.71
N ALA A 422 -6.90 16.33 3.25
CA ALA A 422 -6.63 15.72 1.97
C ALA A 422 -7.92 15.57 1.17
N ALA A 423 -7.83 15.72 -0.15
CA ALA A 423 -8.96 15.60 -1.06
C ALA A 423 -8.53 14.91 -2.36
N LYS A 424 -9.46 14.19 -3.00
CA LYS A 424 -9.19 13.45 -4.23
C LYS A 424 -10.18 13.76 -5.36
N GLY A 425 -9.68 13.70 -6.60
CA GLY A 425 -10.43 13.67 -7.84
C GLY A 425 -10.36 12.29 -8.50
N GLY A 426 -9.76 12.18 -9.68
CA GLY A 426 -9.53 10.92 -10.38
C GLY A 426 -10.73 10.38 -11.14
N ASN A 427 -10.81 9.05 -11.26
CA ASN A 427 -11.90 8.35 -11.94
C ASN A 427 -12.31 7.06 -11.22
N ASN A 428 -13.55 6.60 -11.45
CA ASN A 428 -14.08 5.40 -10.80
C ASN A 428 -13.69 4.08 -11.53
N ALA A 429 -12.44 4.00 -12.04
CA ALA A 429 -11.85 2.78 -12.61
C ALA A 429 -10.35 2.69 -12.35
N GLU A 430 -9.86 3.38 -11.33
CA GLU A 430 -8.52 3.21 -10.81
C GLU A 430 -8.39 1.84 -10.12
N SER A 431 -7.18 1.34 -9.98
CA SER A 431 -6.97 0.08 -9.25
C SER A 431 -7.41 0.25 -7.79
N HIS A 432 -8.16 -0.72 -7.27
CA HIS A 432 -8.69 -0.70 -5.90
C HIS A 432 -9.56 0.51 -5.54
N ASN A 433 -10.20 1.19 -6.53
CA ASN A 433 -10.99 2.38 -6.27
C ASN A 433 -12.32 2.11 -5.54
N HIS A 434 -12.82 3.17 -4.91
CA HIS A 434 -14.19 3.33 -4.46
C HIS A 434 -14.93 4.33 -5.36
N ASN A 435 -16.27 4.39 -5.30
CA ASN A 435 -17.05 5.41 -6.02
C ASN A 435 -17.12 6.70 -5.19
N ASP A 436 -16.00 7.43 -5.13
CA ASP A 436 -15.75 8.47 -4.12
C ASP A 436 -15.07 9.73 -4.68
N ILE A 437 -15.26 10.05 -5.95
CA ILE A 437 -14.68 11.25 -6.58
C ILE A 437 -15.15 12.50 -5.86
N GLY A 438 -14.21 13.35 -5.45
CA GLY A 438 -14.46 14.54 -4.65
C GLY A 438 -14.51 14.27 -3.14
N ASN A 439 -14.15 13.07 -2.71
CA ASN A 439 -13.99 12.73 -1.30
C ASN A 439 -12.84 13.53 -0.66
N PHE A 440 -12.96 13.77 0.63
CA PHE A 440 -11.95 14.44 1.42
C PHE A 440 -11.94 13.93 2.86
N ILE A 441 -10.81 14.08 3.53
CA ILE A 441 -10.63 13.77 4.96
C ILE A 441 -10.08 14.98 5.68
N VAL A 442 -10.48 15.14 6.93
CA VAL A 442 -10.05 16.24 7.81
C VAL A 442 -9.61 15.68 9.14
N TYR A 443 -8.42 16.07 9.59
CA TYR A 443 -7.94 15.86 10.96
C TYR A 443 -7.74 17.21 11.65
N TYR A 444 -7.98 17.26 12.94
CA TYR A 444 -7.76 18.43 13.79
C TYR A 444 -6.98 18.04 15.04
N GLN A 445 -5.81 18.67 15.24
CA GLN A 445 -4.91 18.35 16.36
C GLN A 445 -4.69 16.83 16.51
N GLN A 446 -4.33 16.17 15.38
CA GLN A 446 -4.05 14.74 15.26
C GLN A 446 -5.27 13.81 15.48
N LYS A 447 -6.48 14.35 15.58
CA LYS A 447 -7.70 13.56 15.73
C LYS A 447 -8.50 13.53 14.43
N PRO A 448 -9.00 12.35 14.02
CA PRO A 448 -9.87 12.25 12.84
C PRO A 448 -11.19 12.98 13.08
N VAL A 449 -11.57 13.82 12.13
CA VAL A 449 -12.82 14.62 12.15
C VAL A 449 -13.76 14.11 11.06
N ILE A 450 -13.34 14.21 9.82
CA ILE A 450 -14.01 13.66 8.64
C ILE A 450 -13.10 12.57 8.08
N ILE A 451 -13.65 11.38 7.88
CA ILE A 451 -12.88 10.17 7.60
C ILE A 451 -13.31 9.52 6.30
N ASP A 452 -12.42 8.72 5.73
CA ASP A 452 -12.74 7.66 4.79
C ASP A 452 -12.78 6.31 5.52
N LEU A 453 -13.71 5.43 5.17
CA LEU A 453 -13.80 4.11 5.81
C LEU A 453 -12.59 3.22 5.47
N GLY A 454 -11.98 3.45 4.31
CA GLY A 454 -10.93 2.60 3.79
C GLY A 454 -11.43 1.21 3.37
N ARG A 455 -10.55 0.20 3.39
CA ARG A 455 -10.90 -1.15 2.95
C ARG A 455 -11.57 -1.99 4.04
N ASP A 456 -12.37 -2.97 3.60
CA ASP A 456 -12.88 -4.09 4.39
C ASP A 456 -12.02 -5.37 4.22
N THR A 457 -12.48 -6.46 4.83
CA THR A 457 -11.92 -7.80 4.61
C THR A 457 -12.27 -8.30 3.22
N TYR A 458 -11.26 -8.68 2.45
CA TYR A 458 -11.47 -9.17 1.10
C TYR A 458 -12.19 -10.52 1.06
N THR A 459 -13.18 -10.59 0.17
CA THR A 459 -13.96 -11.78 -0.14
C THR A 459 -14.01 -11.97 -1.65
N SER A 460 -14.71 -13.00 -2.12
CA SER A 460 -14.98 -13.17 -3.56
C SER A 460 -15.75 -11.99 -4.16
N LEU A 461 -16.53 -11.25 -3.36
CA LEU A 461 -17.27 -10.06 -3.80
C LEU A 461 -16.34 -8.89 -4.11
N SER A 462 -15.25 -8.73 -3.34
CA SER A 462 -14.33 -7.59 -3.43
C SER A 462 -13.67 -7.42 -4.81
N PHE A 463 -13.50 -8.52 -5.56
CA PHE A 463 -12.90 -8.54 -6.90
C PHE A 463 -13.88 -8.96 -8.01
N SER A 464 -15.19 -8.85 -7.75
CA SER A 464 -16.24 -9.14 -8.72
C SER A 464 -16.83 -7.84 -9.31
N ASN A 465 -17.68 -7.97 -10.33
CA ASN A 465 -18.46 -6.85 -10.87
C ASN A 465 -19.49 -6.28 -9.86
N ARG A 466 -19.65 -6.94 -8.70
CA ARG A 466 -20.52 -6.51 -7.62
C ARG A 466 -19.75 -5.82 -6.47
N ARG A 467 -18.46 -5.49 -6.67
CA ARG A 467 -17.61 -4.80 -5.67
C ARG A 467 -18.31 -3.56 -5.09
N PHE A 468 -18.94 -2.78 -5.94
CA PHE A 468 -19.61 -1.53 -5.55
C PHE A 468 -20.97 -1.70 -4.84
N GLU A 469 -21.31 -2.93 -4.44
CA GLU A 469 -22.36 -3.22 -3.45
C GLU A 469 -21.80 -3.20 -2.02
N LEU A 470 -20.49 -3.33 -1.85
CA LEU A 470 -19.80 -3.24 -0.55
C LEU A 470 -19.97 -1.82 0.03
N MET A 471 -20.21 -1.74 1.33
CA MET A 471 -20.48 -0.49 2.02
C MET A 471 -19.36 0.55 1.80
N ASN A 472 -18.13 0.14 1.99
CA ASN A 472 -16.96 1.01 1.85
C ASN A 472 -16.66 1.43 0.42
N CYS A 473 -17.21 0.76 -0.59
CA CYS A 473 -17.02 1.14 -1.99
C CYS A 473 -18.10 2.07 -2.54
N ARG A 474 -19.18 2.31 -1.77
CA ARG A 474 -20.36 3.08 -2.20
C ARG A 474 -20.24 4.55 -1.82
N SER A 475 -20.63 5.44 -2.73
CA SER A 475 -20.67 6.90 -2.52
C SER A 475 -21.46 7.32 -1.27
N ALA A 476 -22.51 6.58 -0.93
CA ALA A 476 -23.32 6.85 0.25
C ALA A 476 -22.56 6.76 1.59
N TYR A 477 -21.34 6.23 1.57
CA TYR A 477 -20.47 6.08 2.74
C TYR A 477 -19.12 6.80 2.57
N HIS A 478 -19.08 7.78 1.66
CA HIS A 478 -17.97 8.71 1.47
C HIS A 478 -18.43 10.16 1.63
N ASN A 479 -17.49 11.10 1.70
CA ASN A 479 -17.78 12.52 1.89
C ASN A 479 -18.09 13.20 0.55
N VAL A 480 -19.13 12.72 -0.12
CA VAL A 480 -19.56 13.17 -1.46
C VAL A 480 -21.07 13.45 -1.50
N PRO A 481 -21.54 14.27 -2.44
CA PRO A 481 -22.98 14.51 -2.57
C PRO A 481 -23.72 13.28 -3.08
N MET A 482 -24.96 13.12 -2.63
CA MET A 482 -25.98 12.30 -3.27
C MET A 482 -26.84 13.24 -4.11
N ILE A 483 -26.86 13.06 -5.43
CA ILE A 483 -27.53 13.99 -6.36
C ILE A 483 -28.77 13.31 -6.91
N ASN A 484 -29.96 13.88 -6.63
CA ASN A 484 -31.24 13.30 -7.01
C ASN A 484 -31.34 11.80 -6.61
N ASN A 485 -30.93 11.47 -5.39
CA ASN A 485 -30.85 10.10 -4.85
C ASN A 485 -29.93 9.16 -5.66
N CYS A 486 -29.02 9.68 -6.51
CA CYS A 486 -28.06 8.89 -7.23
C CYS A 486 -26.71 8.89 -6.51
N GLU A 487 -26.10 7.71 -6.44
CA GLU A 487 -24.69 7.52 -6.13
C GLU A 487 -23.83 7.68 -7.39
N GLN A 488 -22.53 7.91 -7.23
CA GLN A 488 -21.58 7.83 -8.32
C GLN A 488 -21.55 6.40 -8.88
N LYS A 489 -21.04 6.25 -10.08
CA LYS A 489 -21.03 4.96 -10.78
C LYS A 489 -19.61 4.56 -11.14
N ASP A 490 -19.38 3.25 -11.20
CA ASP A 490 -18.11 2.65 -11.61
C ASP A 490 -17.85 2.81 -13.11
N GLY A 491 -16.58 2.93 -13.47
CA GLY A 491 -16.11 3.03 -14.85
C GLY A 491 -15.31 4.30 -15.13
N ARG A 492 -14.38 4.23 -16.05
CA ARG A 492 -13.42 5.31 -16.38
C ARG A 492 -14.10 6.58 -16.93
N GLN A 493 -15.29 6.47 -17.50
CA GLN A 493 -16.09 7.61 -17.95
C GLN A 493 -16.62 8.43 -16.76
N TYR A 494 -16.77 7.81 -15.58
CA TYR A 494 -17.17 8.49 -14.36
C TYR A 494 -15.92 9.03 -13.66
N ARG A 495 -15.75 10.36 -13.75
CA ARG A 495 -14.50 11.02 -13.36
C ARG A 495 -14.71 12.45 -12.92
N ALA A 496 -13.72 12.99 -12.22
CA ALA A 496 -13.62 14.42 -11.99
C ALA A 496 -13.38 15.18 -13.32
N ASP A 497 -13.84 16.43 -13.36
CA ASP A 497 -13.66 17.33 -14.49
C ASP A 497 -13.27 18.72 -13.97
N GLN A 498 -12.56 19.50 -14.78
CA GLN A 498 -12.13 20.86 -14.42
C GLN A 498 -11.39 20.92 -13.06
N VAL A 499 -10.50 19.95 -12.83
CA VAL A 499 -9.74 19.86 -11.57
C VAL A 499 -8.67 20.94 -11.55
N SER A 500 -8.56 21.65 -10.43
CA SER A 500 -7.53 22.65 -10.18
C SER A 500 -7.15 22.74 -8.73
N HIS A 501 -5.91 23.14 -8.47
CA HIS A 501 -5.36 23.37 -7.15
C HIS A 501 -4.68 24.74 -7.08
N ILE A 502 -4.86 25.43 -5.99
CA ILE A 502 -4.20 26.70 -5.68
C ILE A 502 -3.64 26.60 -4.26
N ALA A 503 -2.33 26.82 -4.12
CA ALA A 503 -1.67 26.92 -2.82
C ALA A 503 -0.98 28.28 -2.68
N THR A 504 -1.22 28.94 -1.55
CA THR A 504 -0.57 30.16 -1.10
C THR A 504 -0.21 30.04 0.39
N GLU A 505 0.50 31.00 0.95
CA GLU A 505 0.75 31.05 2.39
C GLU A 505 -0.57 31.11 3.20
N GLN A 506 -1.62 31.76 2.65
CA GLN A 506 -2.89 31.98 3.32
C GLN A 506 -3.86 30.81 3.18
N GLN A 507 -3.80 30.08 2.06
CA GLN A 507 -4.76 28.99 1.82
C GLN A 507 -4.23 27.93 0.85
N SER A 508 -4.80 26.72 0.95
CA SER A 508 -4.70 25.67 -0.03
C SER A 508 -6.11 25.24 -0.44
N SER A 509 -6.41 25.30 -1.74
CA SER A 509 -7.76 25.05 -2.27
C SER A 509 -7.73 24.02 -3.40
N PHE A 510 -8.63 23.05 -3.36
CA PHE A 510 -8.85 22.02 -4.38
C PHE A 510 -10.25 22.18 -4.97
N CYS A 511 -10.34 22.40 -6.26
CA CYS A 511 -11.61 22.62 -6.96
C CYS A 511 -11.80 21.57 -8.06
N LEU A 512 -12.99 20.99 -8.18
CA LEU A 512 -13.34 20.02 -9.20
C LEU A 512 -14.84 20.01 -9.51
N ASN A 513 -15.22 19.61 -10.74
CA ASN A 513 -16.59 19.40 -11.12
C ASN A 513 -16.93 17.90 -11.05
N LEU A 514 -17.95 17.54 -10.26
CA LEU A 514 -18.38 16.17 -9.97
C LEU A 514 -19.45 15.64 -10.94
N ALA A 515 -20.03 16.47 -11.80
CA ALA A 515 -21.19 16.08 -12.61
C ALA A 515 -20.93 14.80 -13.42
N LYS A 516 -19.73 14.62 -13.95
CA LYS A 516 -19.37 13.42 -14.74
C LYS A 516 -19.14 12.16 -13.89
N ALA A 517 -19.12 12.25 -12.58
CA ALA A 517 -19.02 11.09 -11.70
C ALA A 517 -20.37 10.38 -11.52
N TYR A 518 -21.46 11.03 -11.87
CA TYR A 518 -22.82 10.57 -11.66
C TYR A 518 -23.47 10.04 -12.95
N PRO A 519 -24.42 9.08 -12.82
CA PRO A 519 -25.20 8.61 -13.96
C PRO A 519 -26.14 9.70 -14.49
N GLU A 520 -26.64 9.55 -15.73
CA GLU A 520 -27.57 10.49 -16.37
C GLU A 520 -28.85 10.76 -15.54
N GLN A 521 -29.27 9.78 -14.75
CA GLN A 521 -30.44 9.88 -13.87
C GLN A 521 -30.24 10.93 -12.75
N ALA A 522 -29.01 11.31 -12.43
CA ALA A 522 -28.72 12.40 -11.51
C ALA A 522 -29.12 13.76 -12.08
N CYS A 523 -29.35 13.90 -13.40
CA CYS A 523 -29.76 15.12 -14.07
C CYS A 523 -28.97 16.36 -13.62
N VAL A 524 -27.66 16.24 -13.54
CA VAL A 524 -26.77 17.30 -13.11
C VAL A 524 -25.92 17.78 -14.30
N ASN A 525 -25.96 19.10 -14.56
CA ASN A 525 -25.14 19.73 -15.58
C ASN A 525 -23.76 20.09 -15.03
N THR A 526 -23.72 20.67 -13.83
CA THR A 526 -22.50 20.98 -13.09
C THR A 526 -22.71 20.76 -11.59
N TRP A 527 -21.68 20.26 -10.92
CA TRP A 527 -21.58 20.25 -9.48
C TRP A 527 -20.13 20.52 -9.09
N LYS A 528 -19.85 21.80 -8.85
CA LYS A 528 -18.50 22.29 -8.56
C LYS A 528 -18.28 22.29 -7.06
N ARG A 529 -17.31 21.52 -6.62
CA ARG A 529 -16.87 21.47 -5.23
C ARG A 529 -15.55 22.18 -5.09
N THR A 530 -15.43 23.06 -4.10
CA THR A 530 -14.16 23.67 -3.69
C THR A 530 -13.94 23.35 -2.22
N ILE A 531 -12.79 22.77 -1.90
CA ILE A 531 -12.38 22.39 -0.54
C ILE A 531 -11.14 23.21 -0.22
N THR A 532 -11.17 23.98 0.85
CA THR A 532 -10.13 24.97 1.20
C THR A 532 -9.68 24.80 2.64
N LEU A 533 -8.39 24.69 2.88
CA LEU A 533 -7.77 24.99 4.15
C LEU A 533 -7.43 26.49 4.18
N ASP A 534 -8.19 27.28 4.94
CA ASP A 534 -7.96 28.71 5.16
C ASP A 534 -7.09 28.88 6.43
N ARG A 535 -5.83 29.30 6.25
CA ARG A 535 -4.87 29.43 7.34
C ARG A 535 -5.05 30.70 8.13
N GLU A 536 -5.61 31.75 7.51
CA GLU A 536 -5.87 33.01 8.19
C GLU A 536 -7.04 32.88 9.19
N LYS A 537 -8.11 32.20 8.77
CA LYS A 537 -9.26 31.92 9.63
C LYS A 537 -9.07 30.67 10.48
N ASN A 538 -8.05 29.86 10.19
CA ASN A 538 -7.78 28.58 10.82
C ASN A 538 -8.98 27.63 10.77
N GLU A 539 -9.55 27.42 9.57
CA GLU A 539 -10.74 26.60 9.31
C GLU A 539 -10.62 25.81 8.01
N VAL A 540 -11.42 24.77 7.85
CA VAL A 540 -11.61 24.07 6.58
C VAL A 540 -13.00 24.41 6.06
N GLU A 541 -13.09 25.02 4.87
CA GLU A 541 -14.34 25.37 4.20
C GLU A 541 -14.59 24.48 2.97
N VAL A 542 -15.82 24.06 2.79
CA VAL A 542 -16.27 23.38 1.57
C VAL A 542 -17.42 24.17 0.96
N THR A 543 -17.28 24.54 -0.32
CA THR A 543 -18.31 25.19 -1.11
C THR A 543 -18.80 24.26 -2.23
N GLU A 544 -20.09 24.15 -2.38
CA GLU A 544 -20.76 23.43 -3.47
C GLU A 544 -21.53 24.41 -4.34
N GLU A 545 -21.22 24.46 -5.63
CA GLU A 545 -21.96 25.25 -6.62
C GLU A 545 -22.51 24.32 -7.67
N TYR A 546 -23.84 24.22 -7.80
CA TYR A 546 -24.44 23.27 -8.73
C TYR A 546 -25.49 23.86 -9.63
N GLN A 547 -25.67 23.20 -10.77
CA GLN A 547 -26.77 23.42 -11.72
C GLN A 547 -27.33 22.07 -12.16
N LEU A 548 -28.64 21.86 -11.88
CA LEU A 548 -29.37 20.69 -12.32
C LEU A 548 -30.00 20.91 -13.71
N ASP A 549 -30.23 19.81 -14.44
CA ASP A 549 -30.96 19.80 -15.71
C ASP A 549 -32.48 19.70 -15.44
N SER A 550 -33.12 20.84 -15.30
CA SER A 550 -34.55 20.92 -14.98
C SER A 550 -35.44 20.27 -16.04
N ILE A 551 -35.00 20.24 -17.31
CA ILE A 551 -35.79 19.63 -18.41
C ILE A 551 -35.78 18.11 -18.27
N LYS A 552 -34.58 17.51 -18.10
CA LYS A 552 -34.47 16.05 -17.88
C LYS A 552 -35.17 15.59 -16.58
N LEU A 553 -35.08 16.40 -15.52
CA LEU A 553 -35.82 16.11 -14.28
C LEU A 553 -37.33 16.05 -14.47
N ALA A 554 -37.89 17.02 -15.21
CA ALA A 554 -39.33 17.03 -15.54
C ALA A 554 -39.72 15.81 -16.37
N ASP A 555 -38.94 15.45 -17.38
CA ASP A 555 -39.19 14.27 -18.24
C ASP A 555 -39.15 12.95 -17.46
N LEU A 556 -38.19 12.80 -16.53
CA LEU A 556 -38.08 11.61 -15.67
C LEU A 556 -39.26 11.51 -14.70
N SER A 557 -39.70 12.62 -14.14
CA SER A 557 -40.84 12.68 -13.24
C SER A 557 -42.15 12.26 -13.94
N GLN A 558 -42.35 12.67 -15.21
CA GLN A 558 -43.49 12.28 -16.02
C GLN A 558 -43.49 10.78 -16.38
N LYS A 559 -42.31 10.20 -16.66
CA LYS A 559 -42.16 8.78 -17.04
C LYS A 559 -42.37 7.82 -15.86
N LYS A 560 -42.13 8.23 -14.63
CA LYS A 560 -42.23 7.38 -13.41
C LYS A 560 -43.59 7.41 -12.73
N GLY A 561 -44.59 8.18 -13.25
CA GLY A 561 -45.96 8.27 -12.70
C GLY A 561 -45.95 8.69 -11.22
N SER A 562 -46.49 9.84 -10.90
CA SER A 562 -46.90 10.42 -9.61
C SER A 562 -46.20 10.09 -8.27
N GLN A 563 -45.10 9.38 -8.25
CA GLN A 563 -44.15 9.42 -7.13
C GLN A 563 -43.10 10.50 -7.44
N GLY A 564 -43.51 11.76 -7.25
CA GLY A 564 -42.65 12.93 -7.46
C GLY A 564 -41.39 12.82 -6.65
N HIS A 565 -40.23 13.07 -7.25
CA HIS A 565 -39.03 13.39 -6.53
C HIS A 565 -39.34 14.59 -5.62
N GLN A 566 -39.32 14.38 -4.31
CA GLN A 566 -39.53 15.44 -3.33
C GLN A 566 -38.23 16.26 -3.18
N ALA A 567 -38.40 17.49 -2.70
CA ALA A 567 -37.33 18.50 -2.57
C ALA A 567 -36.07 18.09 -1.79
N SER A 568 -36.04 16.91 -1.15
CA SER A 568 -34.98 16.43 -0.28
C SER A 568 -34.00 15.45 -0.95
N ASP A 569 -34.00 15.34 -2.29
CA ASP A 569 -33.25 14.30 -3.01
C ASP A 569 -31.74 14.64 -3.19
N ASN A 570 -31.32 15.85 -2.84
CA ASN A 570 -29.94 16.29 -2.86
C ASN A 570 -29.39 16.44 -1.44
N GLN A 571 -28.33 15.72 -1.15
CA GLN A 571 -27.70 15.65 0.17
C GLN A 571 -26.19 15.73 0.07
N ILE A 572 -25.53 16.42 0.98
CA ILE A 572 -24.10 16.28 1.24
C ILE A 572 -23.95 15.22 2.33
N VAL A 573 -23.20 14.18 2.03
CA VAL A 573 -22.88 13.12 2.98
C VAL A 573 -21.51 13.40 3.58
N LEU A 574 -21.38 13.25 4.89
CA LEU A 574 -20.12 13.35 5.63
C LEU A 574 -20.01 12.19 6.62
N ILE A 575 -18.86 11.52 6.63
CA ILE A 575 -18.58 10.42 7.55
C ILE A 575 -17.66 10.93 8.64
N THR A 576 -18.06 10.77 9.89
CA THR A 576 -17.28 11.23 11.03
C THR A 576 -17.04 10.10 12.05
N TYR A 577 -15.86 10.16 12.68
CA TYR A 577 -15.47 9.22 13.72
C TYR A 577 -16.16 9.52 15.05
N GLY A 578 -16.09 10.77 15.50
CA GLY A 578 -16.71 11.20 16.75
C GLY A 578 -18.24 11.31 16.65
N LYS A 579 -18.96 11.06 17.75
CA LYS A 579 -20.41 11.17 17.79
C LYS A 579 -20.86 12.63 17.56
N PRO A 580 -21.64 12.93 16.49
CA PRO A 580 -22.14 14.28 16.26
C PRO A 580 -23.25 14.64 17.24
N GLN A 581 -23.18 15.86 17.78
CA GLN A 581 -24.24 16.45 18.59
C GLN A 581 -24.82 17.66 17.86
N LEU A 582 -26.07 17.55 17.45
CA LEU A 582 -26.80 18.68 16.90
C LEU A 582 -27.05 19.69 18.02
N LEU A 583 -26.49 20.87 17.89
CA LEU A 583 -26.77 21.96 18.85
C LEU A 583 -28.10 22.60 18.50
N MET A 584 -28.95 22.82 19.53
CA MET A 584 -30.24 23.47 19.33
C MET A 584 -30.01 24.89 18.81
N LYS A 585 -30.77 25.23 17.76
CA LYS A 585 -30.77 26.59 17.22
C LYS A 585 -31.24 27.56 18.28
N ASP A 586 -30.50 28.65 18.45
CA ASP A 586 -31.12 29.90 18.87
C ASP A 586 -32.14 30.29 17.79
N ALA A 587 -33.38 30.58 18.16
CA ALA A 587 -34.48 30.89 17.24
C ALA A 587 -34.16 32.05 16.28
N THR A 588 -33.13 32.83 16.60
CA THR A 588 -32.63 34.00 15.84
C THR A 588 -31.45 33.70 14.94
N SER A 589 -30.75 32.54 15.10
CA SER A 589 -29.56 32.21 14.34
C SER A 589 -29.90 31.51 13.02
N GLN A 590 -29.38 32.04 11.92
CA GLN A 590 -29.41 31.38 10.60
C GLN A 590 -28.38 30.27 10.49
N LEU A 591 -27.43 30.17 11.43
CA LEU A 591 -26.34 29.23 11.45
C LEU A 591 -26.74 27.93 12.17
N GLY A 592 -26.67 26.80 11.47
CA GLY A 592 -26.74 25.47 12.06
C GLY A 592 -25.36 25.03 12.53
N ARG A 593 -25.28 24.35 13.67
CA ARG A 593 -24.03 23.87 14.23
C ARG A 593 -24.14 22.41 14.72
N ILE A 594 -23.16 21.61 14.38
CA ILE A 594 -22.99 20.23 14.86
C ILE A 594 -21.64 20.16 15.58
N LEU A 595 -21.65 19.81 16.85
CA LEU A 595 -20.42 19.55 17.58
C LEU A 595 -19.97 18.11 17.26
N LEU A 596 -18.75 17.96 16.75
CA LEU A 596 -18.11 16.67 16.53
C LEU A 596 -17.34 16.33 17.81
N GLN A 597 -17.98 15.50 18.65
CA GLN A 597 -17.40 15.08 19.93
C GLN A 597 -16.06 14.39 19.68
N ASP A 598 -15.17 14.44 20.67
CA ASP A 598 -13.81 13.90 20.65
C ASP A 598 -12.76 14.73 19.87
N SER A 599 -13.15 15.60 18.94
CA SER A 599 -12.22 16.43 18.15
C SER A 599 -12.20 17.92 18.56
N SER A 600 -13.16 18.39 19.35
CA SER A 600 -13.37 19.84 19.64
C SER A 600 -13.64 20.67 18.37
N VAL A 601 -14.23 20.06 17.35
CA VAL A 601 -14.57 20.72 16.07
C VAL A 601 -16.07 20.92 15.96
N GLY A 602 -16.47 22.11 15.49
CA GLY A 602 -17.83 22.42 15.07
C GLY A 602 -17.97 22.36 13.55
N LEU A 603 -18.98 21.66 13.06
CA LEU A 603 -19.43 21.78 11.68
C LEU A 603 -20.52 22.86 11.63
N GLU A 604 -20.26 23.95 10.93
CA GLU A 604 -21.18 25.05 10.72
C GLU A 604 -21.74 25.05 9.30
N TYR A 605 -23.03 25.34 9.15
CA TYR A 605 -23.73 25.37 7.86
C TYR A 605 -24.89 26.36 7.88
N ASP A 606 -25.31 26.85 6.71
CA ASP A 606 -26.51 27.70 6.60
C ASP A 606 -27.78 26.87 6.82
N ALA A 607 -28.41 27.11 7.96
CA ALA A 607 -29.63 26.43 8.36
C ALA A 607 -30.90 26.94 7.64
N GLN A 608 -30.83 27.97 6.82
CA GLN A 608 -31.91 28.34 5.90
C GLN A 608 -31.94 27.44 4.69
N GLN A 609 -30.75 27.10 4.16
CA GLN A 609 -30.61 26.27 2.96
C GLN A 609 -30.58 24.75 3.26
N LEU A 610 -30.00 24.36 4.41
CA LEU A 610 -29.73 22.98 4.76
C LEU A 610 -30.46 22.53 6.04
N SER A 611 -30.86 21.27 6.05
CA SER A 611 -31.27 20.55 7.26
C SER A 611 -30.29 19.42 7.54
N ALA A 612 -29.93 19.24 8.81
CA ALA A 612 -28.98 18.22 9.22
C ALA A 612 -29.68 17.02 9.89
N SER A 613 -29.25 15.83 9.56
CA SER A 613 -29.59 14.61 10.28
C SER A 613 -28.33 13.75 10.51
N VAL A 614 -28.37 12.89 11.52
CA VAL A 614 -27.27 12.05 11.93
C VAL A 614 -27.75 10.61 11.99
N GLU A 615 -26.99 9.72 11.35
CA GLU A 615 -27.23 8.29 11.37
C GLU A 615 -26.02 7.58 11.99
N LYS A 616 -26.27 6.64 12.88
CA LYS A 616 -25.22 5.77 13.43
C LYS A 616 -25.00 4.58 12.49
N VAL A 617 -23.79 4.39 12.02
CA VAL A 617 -23.39 3.30 11.13
C VAL A 617 -22.55 2.30 11.92
N LYS A 618 -23.05 1.07 12.04
CA LYS A 618 -22.35 -0.02 12.73
C LYS A 618 -21.28 -0.61 11.83
N MET A 619 -20.07 -0.74 12.36
CA MET A 619 -19.00 -1.49 11.71
C MET A 619 -19.17 -2.97 12.04
N GLU A 620 -19.32 -3.82 11.04
CA GLU A 620 -19.43 -5.27 11.21
C GLU A 620 -18.16 -5.99 10.82
N ASP A 621 -17.43 -5.45 9.84
CA ASP A 621 -16.18 -6.00 9.35
C ASP A 621 -15.03 -5.85 10.36
N GLY A 622 -14.19 -6.88 10.46
CA GLY A 622 -13.08 -6.93 11.41
C GLY A 622 -12.00 -5.88 11.16
N ILE A 623 -11.64 -5.64 9.89
CA ILE A 623 -10.63 -4.65 9.52
C ILE A 623 -11.15 -3.24 9.81
N MET A 624 -12.39 -2.93 9.43
CA MET A 624 -13.00 -1.63 9.75
C MET A 624 -13.11 -1.39 11.25
N LYS A 625 -13.41 -2.41 12.06
CA LYS A 625 -13.42 -2.29 13.52
C LYS A 625 -12.05 -1.96 14.10
N THR A 626 -10.98 -2.50 13.54
CA THR A 626 -9.62 -2.13 14.00
C THR A 626 -9.27 -0.68 13.71
N GLN A 627 -9.88 -0.07 12.67
CA GLN A 627 -9.68 1.33 12.28
C GLN A 627 -10.62 2.27 13.05
N TRP A 628 -11.91 1.94 13.11
CA TRP A 628 -12.97 2.86 13.50
C TRP A 628 -13.83 2.36 14.66
N HIS A 629 -13.39 1.32 15.38
CA HIS A 629 -14.16 0.66 16.44
C HIS A 629 -15.54 0.17 15.97
N ASP A 630 -16.52 0.11 16.88
CA ASP A 630 -17.83 -0.49 16.57
C ASP A 630 -18.73 0.37 15.70
N ASN A 631 -18.50 1.68 15.63
CA ASN A 631 -19.42 2.59 14.96
C ASN A 631 -18.72 3.85 14.43
N VAL A 632 -19.21 4.33 13.29
CA VAL A 632 -19.00 5.69 12.81
C VAL A 632 -20.36 6.37 12.63
N TYR A 633 -20.35 7.65 12.26
CA TYR A 633 -21.58 8.40 12.08
C TYR A 633 -21.61 9.03 10.69
N ARG A 634 -22.79 9.00 10.09
CA ARG A 634 -23.07 9.64 8.82
C ARG A 634 -23.93 10.87 9.05
N ILE A 635 -23.39 12.04 8.76
CA ILE A 635 -24.11 13.32 8.77
C ILE A 635 -24.66 13.51 7.36
N LYS A 636 -25.93 13.87 7.24
CA LYS A 636 -26.57 14.23 5.97
C LYS A 636 -27.02 15.68 6.09
N LEU A 637 -26.43 16.54 5.27
CA LEU A 637 -26.89 17.92 5.09
C LEU A 637 -27.80 17.92 3.85
N SER A 638 -29.10 17.87 4.07
CA SER A 638 -30.12 17.82 3.00
C SER A 638 -30.54 19.22 2.61
N LEU A 639 -30.63 19.48 1.29
CA LEU A 639 -31.16 20.73 0.78
C LEU A 639 -32.65 20.84 1.13
N LYS A 640 -33.05 21.98 1.66
CA LYS A 640 -34.48 22.25 2.02
C LYS A 640 -35.32 22.55 0.81
N GLU A 641 -34.74 23.13 -0.24
CA GLU A 641 -35.39 23.44 -1.51
C GLU A 641 -34.59 22.83 -2.66
N ASN A 642 -35.31 22.25 -3.62
CA ASN A 642 -34.77 21.75 -4.88
C ASN A 642 -34.55 22.88 -5.89
N ALA A 643 -33.81 23.90 -5.52
CA ALA A 643 -33.44 24.94 -6.46
C ALA A 643 -32.66 24.33 -7.63
N PRO A 644 -32.96 24.68 -8.89
CA PRO A 644 -32.22 24.15 -10.04
C PRO A 644 -30.76 24.63 -10.08
N LYS A 645 -30.43 25.66 -9.30
CA LYS A 645 -29.09 26.21 -9.14
C LYS A 645 -28.96 26.78 -7.73
N ALA A 646 -27.86 26.43 -7.03
CA ALA A 646 -27.54 27.02 -5.75
C ALA A 646 -26.02 27.05 -5.52
N ARG A 647 -25.64 27.86 -4.54
CA ARG A 647 -24.34 27.84 -3.90
C ARG A 647 -24.56 27.65 -2.40
N ILE A 648 -23.94 26.66 -1.83
CA ILE A 648 -24.00 26.32 -0.41
C ILE A 648 -22.57 26.17 0.12
N SER A 649 -22.34 26.53 1.38
CA SER A 649 -21.07 26.30 2.03
C SER A 649 -21.28 25.74 3.44
N TYR A 650 -20.30 25.00 3.90
CA TYR A 650 -20.18 24.53 5.27
C TYR A 650 -18.70 24.53 5.67
N ARG A 651 -18.45 24.65 6.96
CA ARG A 651 -17.08 24.79 7.44
C ARG A 651 -16.85 24.05 8.74
N PHE A 652 -15.62 23.60 8.90
CA PHE A 652 -15.12 22.98 10.12
C PHE A 652 -14.28 24.00 10.86
N VAL A 653 -14.68 24.31 12.08
CA VAL A 653 -14.08 25.35 12.90
C VAL A 653 -13.72 24.81 14.28
N ASN A 654 -12.76 25.42 14.95
CA ASN A 654 -12.54 25.15 16.38
C ASN A 654 -13.81 25.52 17.17
N ALA A 655 -14.32 24.57 17.94
CA ALA A 655 -15.58 24.71 18.69
C ALA A 655 -15.40 25.33 20.10
N ARG A 656 -14.14 25.60 20.50
CA ARG A 656 -13.81 26.22 21.81
C ARG A 656 -14.01 27.69 21.81
#